data_fbbf4a050e3a8c0d42deec57b4412b9a
#
_entry.id   fbbf4a050e3a8c0d42deec57b4412b9a
#
_cell.length_a   1.000
_cell.length_b   1.000
_cell.length_c   1.000
_cell.angle_alpha   90.00
_cell.angle_beta   90.00
_cell.angle_gamma   90.00
#
_symmetry.space_group_name_H-M   'P 1'
#
loop_
_entity.id
_entity.type
_entity.pdbx_description
1 polymer ?
#
loop_
_entity_poly.entity_id
_entity_poly.type
_entity_poly.pdbx_seq_one_letter_code
_entity_poly.pdbx_strand_id
1 'polypeptide(L)'
;MTPEQMRDASLLELFSLEAEAQTQVLSTGLLALERNPTQADQLEACMRAAHSLKGAARIVGVDAGVSVAHVMEDCLVGAQEGRLRLRAEHIDALLQGTDLLMRIATPGDATLEPAVQAFLLQMAALLDPSAAPAIAAPMAPIATAPAPQPREAVAEPAVEPTGFDNEPEVASKRSGKRAAEGGERILRVTAERLNSLLDLSSKSMVETQRLKPYLATLQRLKRMHSQSIRALDGLKIQLEASGQSLEVQESLAQAQQLLGQTQQILLQQAADLDEFGWQASQRAQLLYDTALACRMRPFADVLTGQSRMVRDLGRSLGKQVRLEIEGEKTQVDRDVLEKLEAPLTHLLRNAVDHGIELPERRLLAGKSPEGHIRLRASHQAGLLVLELSDDGGGVDLQRLRQSIIERQLSPAETVAQMSEAELLTFLFLPGFSLRDKVTEVSGRGVGLDAVQHMVRQLRGSIVLTQTNGQGSCFHLEVPLTLSVVRSLVVEVGAEAYAFPLAHIERTLELPPEAIVQIEGRQHFWHEGRHVGLVAANQLLNRPPTETDAPTIKVVVIRERDMLYGVAVERLVGERVLVVMPLDARLGKVQDISSGALLDDGSVVLIIDVEDLLRSVEKLLSTGRLERIERGHRNTREAVRKRILVVDDSLTVRELQRKLLSNRGYEVAVAVDGMDGWNALRGEDFDLLITDIDMPRMDGIELVTLLRRDSRLQSLPVMVVSYKDREEDRRRGLDAGADYYLAKASFHDDALLDAVVELIGGAQG
;
A
#
# COMPACT_ATOMS: atom_id res chain seq x y z
N MET A 1 -17.66 24.26 -19.51
CA MET A 1 -18.92 23.55 -19.17
C MET A 1 -19.93 24.56 -18.68
N THR A 2 -21.12 24.54 -19.26
CA THR A 2 -22.22 25.40 -18.78
C THR A 2 -22.77 24.89 -17.44
N PRO A 3 -23.45 25.73 -16.61
CA PRO A 3 -24.09 25.29 -15.39
C PRO A 3 -25.07 24.12 -15.55
N GLU A 4 -25.69 23.99 -16.70
CA GLU A 4 -26.58 22.88 -17.09
C GLU A 4 -25.77 21.60 -17.32
N GLN A 5 -24.67 21.66 -18.06
CA GLN A 5 -23.76 20.51 -18.25
C GLN A 5 -23.12 20.03 -16.96
N MET A 6 -22.89 20.91 -15.98
CA MET A 6 -22.44 20.51 -14.64
C MET A 6 -23.55 19.83 -13.81
N ARG A 7 -24.81 20.27 -13.96
CA ARG A 7 -25.95 19.60 -13.31
C ARG A 7 -26.18 18.22 -13.89
N ASP A 8 -26.15 18.09 -15.23
CA ASP A 8 -26.35 16.80 -15.91
C ASP A 8 -25.22 15.81 -15.57
N ALA A 9 -23.97 16.26 -15.51
CA ALA A 9 -22.85 15.44 -15.07
C ALA A 9 -23.01 14.96 -13.62
N SER A 10 -23.43 15.83 -12.70
CA SER A 10 -23.68 15.48 -11.30
C SER A 10 -24.87 14.52 -11.12
N LEU A 11 -25.91 14.64 -11.96
CA LEU A 11 -27.04 13.73 -11.92
C LEU A 11 -26.70 12.35 -12.48
N LEU A 12 -25.86 12.28 -13.53
CA LEU A 12 -25.34 11.03 -14.07
C LEU A 12 -24.42 10.30 -13.08
N GLU A 13 -23.58 11.03 -12.34
CA GLU A 13 -22.76 10.45 -11.27
C GLU A 13 -23.62 9.87 -10.14
N LEU A 14 -24.71 10.56 -9.76
CA LEU A 14 -25.67 10.06 -8.79
C LEU A 14 -26.38 8.79 -9.27
N PHE A 15 -26.77 8.76 -10.54
CA PHE A 15 -27.35 7.56 -11.15
C PHE A 15 -26.37 6.40 -11.18
N SER A 16 -25.10 6.65 -11.52
CA SER A 16 -24.06 5.62 -11.54
C SER A 16 -23.88 4.97 -10.16
N LEU A 17 -23.88 5.76 -9.09
CA LEU A 17 -23.76 5.26 -7.71
C LEU A 17 -24.99 4.48 -7.26
N GLU A 18 -26.19 4.93 -7.62
CA GLU A 18 -27.44 4.20 -7.35
C GLU A 18 -27.48 2.90 -8.15
N ALA A 19 -27.05 2.94 -9.43
CA ALA A 19 -26.96 1.76 -10.28
C ALA A 19 -25.98 0.74 -9.69
N GLU A 20 -24.82 1.15 -9.20
CA GLU A 20 -23.85 0.27 -8.54
C GLU A 20 -24.46 -0.41 -7.31
N ALA A 21 -25.10 0.36 -6.42
CA ALA A 21 -25.71 -0.16 -5.19
C ALA A 21 -26.85 -1.13 -5.48
N GLN A 22 -27.78 -0.78 -6.38
CA GLN A 22 -28.97 -1.58 -6.64
C GLN A 22 -28.69 -2.81 -7.51
N THR A 23 -27.73 -2.72 -8.46
CA THR A 23 -27.31 -3.89 -9.24
C THR A 23 -26.59 -4.92 -8.40
N GLN A 24 -25.90 -4.51 -7.33
CA GLN A 24 -25.33 -5.41 -6.32
C GLN A 24 -26.43 -6.21 -5.61
N VAL A 25 -27.48 -5.53 -5.14
CA VAL A 25 -28.64 -6.17 -4.50
C VAL A 25 -29.31 -7.14 -5.48
N LEU A 26 -29.53 -6.71 -6.73
CA LEU A 26 -30.10 -7.56 -7.79
C LEU A 26 -29.24 -8.80 -8.04
N SER A 27 -27.95 -8.64 -8.26
CA SER A 27 -27.03 -9.76 -8.55
C SER A 27 -27.05 -10.80 -7.41
N THR A 28 -26.93 -10.34 -6.16
CA THR A 28 -26.93 -11.22 -4.99
C THR A 28 -28.29 -11.91 -4.81
N GLY A 29 -29.38 -11.16 -4.91
CA GLY A 29 -30.74 -11.68 -4.76
C GLY A 29 -31.12 -12.66 -5.87
N LEU A 30 -30.77 -12.38 -7.14
CA LEU A 30 -31.01 -13.26 -8.27
C LEU A 30 -30.29 -14.60 -8.14
N LEU A 31 -29.04 -14.61 -7.68
CA LEU A 31 -28.28 -15.84 -7.40
C LEU A 31 -28.89 -16.65 -6.25
N ALA A 32 -29.46 -15.97 -5.24
CA ALA A 32 -30.19 -16.65 -4.17
C ALA A 32 -31.52 -17.24 -4.68
N LEU A 33 -32.25 -16.50 -5.52
CA LEU A 33 -33.53 -16.96 -6.14
C LEU A 33 -33.30 -18.12 -7.14
N GLU A 34 -32.14 -18.22 -7.76
CA GLU A 34 -31.82 -19.38 -8.59
C GLU A 34 -31.81 -20.68 -7.77
N ARG A 35 -31.29 -20.63 -6.54
CA ARG A 35 -31.25 -21.75 -5.61
C ARG A 35 -32.60 -22.04 -4.98
N ASN A 36 -33.34 -20.99 -4.64
CA ASN A 36 -34.68 -21.09 -4.03
C ASN A 36 -35.63 -20.05 -4.65
N PRO A 37 -36.29 -20.38 -5.77
CA PRO A 37 -37.17 -19.45 -6.51
C PRO A 37 -38.36 -18.91 -5.71
N THR A 38 -38.68 -19.48 -4.55
CA THR A 38 -39.83 -19.12 -3.71
C THR A 38 -39.44 -18.26 -2.51
N GLN A 39 -38.22 -17.81 -2.38
CA GLN A 39 -37.73 -17.01 -1.25
C GLN A 39 -38.31 -15.58 -1.32
N ALA A 40 -39.41 -15.33 -0.60
CA ALA A 40 -40.17 -14.09 -0.67
C ALA A 40 -39.32 -12.83 -0.38
N ASP A 41 -38.45 -12.89 0.65
CA ASP A 41 -37.62 -11.76 1.08
C ASP A 41 -36.65 -11.32 -0.03
N GLN A 42 -36.02 -12.28 -0.74
CA GLN A 42 -35.08 -11.99 -1.83
C GLN A 42 -35.82 -11.47 -3.06
N LEU A 43 -36.97 -12.03 -3.35
CA LEU A 43 -37.80 -11.58 -4.47
C LEU A 43 -38.25 -10.12 -4.28
N GLU A 44 -38.69 -9.78 -3.04
CA GLU A 44 -39.08 -8.42 -2.68
C GLU A 44 -37.90 -7.46 -2.74
N ALA A 45 -36.69 -7.87 -2.27
CA ALA A 45 -35.49 -7.06 -2.35
C ALA A 45 -35.11 -6.78 -3.80
N CYS A 46 -35.10 -7.79 -4.68
CA CYS A 46 -34.80 -7.61 -6.10
C CYS A 46 -35.85 -6.70 -6.79
N MET A 47 -37.11 -6.86 -6.49
CA MET A 47 -38.16 -6.01 -7.06
C MET A 47 -38.01 -4.56 -6.64
N ARG A 48 -37.74 -4.28 -5.36
CA ARG A 48 -37.45 -2.92 -4.86
C ARG A 48 -36.21 -2.30 -5.54
N ALA A 49 -35.17 -3.08 -5.73
CA ALA A 49 -33.95 -2.63 -6.38
C ALA A 49 -34.21 -2.27 -7.85
N ALA A 50 -34.93 -3.09 -8.61
CA ALA A 50 -35.32 -2.77 -9.98
C ALA A 50 -36.23 -1.53 -10.05
N HIS A 51 -37.15 -1.38 -9.12
CA HIS A 51 -38.01 -0.20 -9.01
C HIS A 51 -37.22 1.08 -8.71
N SER A 52 -36.26 1.02 -7.79
CA SER A 52 -35.37 2.15 -7.47
C SER A 52 -34.55 2.59 -8.69
N LEU A 53 -33.97 1.63 -9.42
CA LEU A 53 -33.22 1.88 -10.65
C LEU A 53 -34.08 2.53 -11.74
N LYS A 54 -35.33 2.05 -11.93
CA LYS A 54 -36.29 2.68 -12.87
C LYS A 54 -36.57 4.12 -12.48
N GLY A 55 -36.78 4.38 -11.18
CA GLY A 55 -37.00 5.72 -10.66
C GLY A 55 -35.80 6.64 -10.86
N ALA A 56 -34.61 6.19 -10.52
CA ALA A 56 -33.38 6.92 -10.68
C ALA A 56 -33.08 7.24 -12.17
N ALA A 57 -33.20 6.24 -13.06
CA ALA A 57 -33.02 6.43 -14.50
C ALA A 57 -33.98 7.47 -15.07
N ARG A 58 -35.25 7.48 -14.60
CA ARG A 58 -36.26 8.45 -15.03
C ARG A 58 -35.93 9.88 -14.59
N ILE A 59 -35.43 10.06 -13.37
CA ILE A 59 -35.03 11.38 -12.83
C ILE A 59 -33.87 11.97 -13.64
N VAL A 60 -32.96 11.13 -14.08
CA VAL A 60 -31.76 11.56 -14.83
C VAL A 60 -32.03 11.65 -16.36
N GLY A 61 -33.20 11.18 -16.82
CA GLY A 61 -33.56 11.21 -18.22
C GLY A 61 -32.89 10.15 -19.10
N VAL A 62 -32.51 9.01 -18.52
CA VAL A 62 -31.85 7.89 -19.21
C VAL A 62 -32.91 6.86 -19.63
N ASP A 63 -33.56 7.07 -20.77
CA ASP A 63 -34.70 6.25 -21.27
C ASP A 63 -34.34 4.77 -21.45
N ALA A 64 -33.12 4.47 -21.89
CA ALA A 64 -32.62 3.09 -22.00
C ALA A 64 -32.62 2.38 -20.63
N GLY A 65 -32.18 3.07 -19.57
CA GLY A 65 -32.19 2.54 -18.20
C GLY A 65 -33.60 2.32 -17.66
N VAL A 66 -34.52 3.24 -17.97
CA VAL A 66 -35.94 3.10 -17.62
C VAL A 66 -36.54 1.86 -18.25
N SER A 67 -36.28 1.62 -19.54
CA SER A 67 -36.82 0.49 -20.29
C SER A 67 -36.31 -0.86 -19.76
N VAL A 68 -34.99 -0.96 -19.52
CA VAL A 68 -34.37 -2.18 -18.98
C VAL A 68 -34.91 -2.49 -17.59
N ALA A 69 -34.85 -1.51 -16.68
CA ALA A 69 -35.28 -1.69 -15.31
C ALA A 69 -36.80 -2.02 -15.18
N HIS A 70 -37.63 -1.45 -16.09
CA HIS A 70 -39.05 -1.71 -16.12
C HIS A 70 -39.37 -3.16 -16.47
N VAL A 71 -38.76 -3.71 -17.52
CA VAL A 71 -38.99 -5.11 -17.91
C VAL A 71 -38.45 -6.09 -16.88
N MET A 72 -37.34 -5.76 -16.21
CA MET A 72 -36.86 -6.54 -15.08
C MET A 72 -37.84 -6.54 -13.91
N GLU A 73 -38.39 -5.38 -13.56
CA GLU A 73 -39.41 -5.23 -12.52
C GLU A 73 -40.65 -6.06 -12.84
N ASP A 74 -41.15 -5.99 -14.09
CA ASP A 74 -42.33 -6.75 -14.52
C ASP A 74 -42.14 -8.27 -14.39
N CYS A 75 -40.97 -8.78 -14.70
CA CYS A 75 -40.59 -10.16 -14.53
C CYS A 75 -40.61 -10.57 -13.05
N LEU A 76 -40.03 -9.75 -12.16
CA LEU A 76 -39.97 -10.00 -10.73
C LEU A 76 -41.34 -9.88 -10.06
N VAL A 77 -42.15 -8.91 -10.47
CA VAL A 77 -43.54 -8.77 -10.03
C VAL A 77 -44.39 -9.99 -10.44
N GLY A 78 -44.23 -10.44 -11.72
CA GLY A 78 -44.91 -11.64 -12.21
C GLY A 78 -44.55 -12.90 -11.40
N ALA A 79 -43.30 -12.97 -10.93
CA ALA A 79 -42.84 -14.05 -10.08
C ALA A 79 -43.41 -13.94 -8.64
N GLN A 80 -43.49 -12.73 -8.09
CA GLN A 80 -44.06 -12.47 -6.76
C GLN A 80 -45.57 -12.77 -6.70
N GLU A 81 -46.30 -12.44 -7.74
CA GLU A 81 -47.72 -12.71 -7.88
C GLU A 81 -48.03 -14.17 -8.24
N GLY A 82 -47.00 -15.01 -8.43
CA GLY A 82 -47.14 -16.40 -8.80
C GLY A 82 -47.58 -16.64 -10.24
N ARG A 83 -47.64 -15.60 -11.08
CA ARG A 83 -47.97 -15.69 -12.52
C ARG A 83 -46.83 -16.30 -13.34
N LEU A 84 -45.58 -16.12 -12.87
CA LEU A 84 -44.39 -16.61 -13.48
C LEU A 84 -43.58 -17.44 -12.49
N ARG A 85 -43.12 -18.61 -12.90
CA ARG A 85 -42.15 -19.38 -12.12
C ARG A 85 -40.73 -19.09 -12.66
N LEU A 86 -39.87 -18.50 -11.84
CA LEU A 86 -38.50 -18.24 -12.21
C LEU A 86 -37.78 -19.54 -12.55
N ARG A 87 -37.18 -19.57 -13.72
CA ARG A 87 -36.28 -20.64 -14.21
C ARG A 87 -34.89 -20.06 -14.39
N ALA A 88 -33.89 -20.91 -14.57
CA ALA A 88 -32.50 -20.49 -14.80
C ALA A 88 -32.36 -19.46 -15.98
N GLU A 89 -33.14 -19.67 -17.05
CA GLU A 89 -33.15 -18.76 -18.21
C GLU A 89 -33.63 -17.34 -17.86
N HIS A 90 -34.62 -17.22 -16.96
CA HIS A 90 -35.09 -15.91 -16.47
C HIS A 90 -34.02 -15.24 -15.61
N ILE A 91 -33.36 -16.01 -14.74
CA ILE A 91 -32.28 -15.50 -13.89
C ILE A 91 -31.09 -15.02 -14.74
N ASP A 92 -30.71 -15.79 -15.76
CA ASP A 92 -29.62 -15.40 -16.67
C ASP A 92 -29.96 -14.10 -17.44
N ALA A 93 -31.20 -13.96 -17.92
CA ALA A 93 -31.64 -12.75 -18.59
C ALA A 93 -31.66 -11.54 -17.62
N LEU A 94 -32.17 -11.72 -16.41
CA LEU A 94 -32.16 -10.66 -15.39
C LEU A 94 -30.74 -10.24 -14.98
N LEU A 95 -29.80 -11.17 -14.89
CA LEU A 95 -28.39 -10.88 -14.64
C LEU A 95 -27.74 -10.11 -15.81
N GLN A 96 -28.08 -10.44 -17.07
CA GLN A 96 -27.70 -9.64 -18.24
C GLN A 96 -28.27 -8.22 -18.18
N GLY A 97 -29.52 -8.07 -17.73
CA GLY A 97 -30.13 -6.77 -17.47
C GLY A 97 -29.40 -5.93 -16.44
N THR A 98 -28.88 -6.55 -15.38
CA THR A 98 -28.06 -5.84 -14.37
C THR A 98 -26.75 -5.33 -14.98
N ASP A 99 -26.07 -6.13 -15.81
CA ASP A 99 -24.85 -5.71 -16.51
C ASP A 99 -25.14 -4.55 -17.49
N LEU A 100 -26.27 -4.64 -18.16
CA LEU A 100 -26.67 -3.60 -19.11
C LEU A 100 -26.97 -2.28 -18.38
N LEU A 101 -27.62 -2.31 -17.22
CA LEU A 101 -27.85 -1.14 -16.38
C LEU A 101 -26.55 -0.49 -15.89
N MET A 102 -25.55 -1.29 -15.52
CA MET A 102 -24.21 -0.77 -15.19
C MET A 102 -23.52 -0.11 -16.37
N ARG A 103 -23.60 -0.70 -17.57
CA ARG A 103 -23.05 -0.10 -18.78
C ARG A 103 -23.76 1.20 -19.17
N ILE A 104 -25.10 1.27 -19.00
CA ILE A 104 -25.90 2.47 -19.22
C ILE A 104 -25.50 3.60 -18.27
N ALA A 105 -25.12 3.27 -17.03
CA ALA A 105 -24.67 4.22 -16.04
C ALA A 105 -23.27 4.78 -16.33
N THR A 106 -22.49 4.16 -17.23
CA THR A 106 -21.14 4.57 -17.61
C THR A 106 -21.17 5.33 -18.94
N PRO A 107 -20.80 6.60 -19.02
CA PRO A 107 -20.89 7.38 -20.24
C PRO A 107 -19.88 6.91 -21.31
N GLY A 108 -20.33 6.80 -22.58
CA GLY A 108 -19.46 6.66 -23.76
C GLY A 108 -19.51 5.33 -24.52
N ASP A 109 -20.47 4.44 -24.26
CA ASP A 109 -20.61 3.16 -24.99
C ASP A 109 -21.53 3.30 -26.23
N ALA A 110 -20.94 3.34 -27.43
CA ALA A 110 -21.66 3.42 -28.70
C ALA A 110 -22.44 2.14 -29.08
N THR A 111 -22.24 1.03 -28.31
CA THR A 111 -22.90 -0.26 -28.59
C THR A 111 -24.14 -0.51 -27.71
N LEU A 112 -24.55 0.47 -26.93
CA LEU A 112 -25.61 0.35 -25.93
C LEU A 112 -26.99 0.14 -26.55
N GLU A 113 -27.38 0.91 -27.53
CA GLU A 113 -28.73 0.87 -28.14
C GLU A 113 -29.09 -0.52 -28.72
N PRO A 114 -28.22 -1.15 -29.55
CA PRO A 114 -28.48 -2.52 -30.02
C PRO A 114 -28.58 -3.54 -28.92
N ALA A 115 -27.77 -3.39 -27.85
CA ALA A 115 -27.75 -4.31 -26.70
C ALA A 115 -29.06 -4.20 -25.88
N VAL A 116 -29.56 -2.98 -25.68
CA VAL A 116 -30.85 -2.74 -25.01
C VAL A 116 -31.99 -3.36 -25.79
N GLN A 117 -32.06 -3.16 -27.12
CA GLN A 117 -33.08 -3.76 -27.97
C GLN A 117 -33.03 -5.29 -27.95
N ALA A 118 -31.84 -5.87 -28.03
CA ALA A 118 -31.70 -7.33 -27.94
C ALA A 118 -32.18 -7.87 -26.58
N PHE A 119 -31.87 -7.20 -25.48
CA PHE A 119 -32.32 -7.56 -24.15
C PHE A 119 -33.87 -7.48 -24.02
N LEU A 120 -34.47 -6.40 -24.51
CA LEU A 120 -35.93 -6.24 -24.45
C LEU A 120 -36.65 -7.33 -25.26
N LEU A 121 -36.14 -7.70 -26.42
CA LEU A 121 -36.68 -8.81 -27.23
C LEU A 121 -36.53 -10.15 -26.54
N GLN A 122 -35.36 -10.41 -25.91
CA GLN A 122 -35.11 -11.65 -25.15
C GLN A 122 -36.09 -11.75 -23.98
N MET A 123 -36.26 -10.71 -23.20
CA MET A 123 -37.18 -10.68 -22.07
C MET A 123 -38.63 -10.85 -22.49
N ALA A 124 -39.07 -10.20 -23.61
CA ALA A 124 -40.39 -10.37 -24.15
C ALA A 124 -40.68 -11.82 -24.56
N ALA A 125 -39.71 -12.51 -25.17
CA ALA A 125 -39.83 -13.91 -25.54
C ALA A 125 -39.90 -14.85 -24.31
N LEU A 126 -39.25 -14.49 -23.20
CA LEU A 126 -39.27 -15.27 -21.96
C LEU A 126 -40.57 -15.06 -21.16
N LEU A 127 -41.16 -13.87 -21.23
CA LEU A 127 -42.40 -13.52 -20.50
C LEU A 127 -43.64 -14.00 -21.19
N ASP A 128 -43.65 -14.20 -22.53
CA ASP A 128 -44.80 -14.69 -23.30
C ASP A 128 -44.50 -16.06 -23.94
N PRO A 129 -44.84 -17.18 -23.27
CA PRO A 129 -44.54 -18.53 -23.74
C PRO A 129 -45.38 -18.95 -25.00
N SER A 130 -46.31 -18.10 -25.49
CA SER A 130 -47.09 -18.38 -26.68
C SER A 130 -46.39 -17.93 -27.97
N ALA A 131 -45.31 -17.16 -27.89
CA ALA A 131 -44.44 -16.71 -28.98
C ALA A 131 -43.25 -17.64 -29.20
N ALA A 132 -43.47 -18.93 -29.43
CA ALA A 132 -42.38 -19.81 -29.84
C ALA A 132 -41.91 -19.38 -31.27
N PRO A 133 -40.63 -19.04 -31.48
CA PRO A 133 -40.15 -18.69 -32.80
C PRO A 133 -40.14 -19.94 -33.68
N ALA A 134 -40.88 -19.90 -34.80
CA ALA A 134 -40.70 -20.83 -35.89
C ALA A 134 -39.25 -20.76 -36.38
N ILE A 135 -38.60 -21.91 -36.41
CA ILE A 135 -37.24 -22.12 -36.94
C ILE A 135 -37.25 -21.65 -38.41
N ALA A 136 -36.64 -20.50 -38.69
CA ALA A 136 -36.34 -20.04 -40.03
C ALA A 136 -34.92 -20.44 -40.41
N ALA A 137 -34.83 -21.25 -41.48
CA ALA A 137 -33.62 -21.68 -42.13
C ALA A 137 -32.83 -20.51 -42.76
N PRO A 138 -31.53 -20.69 -43.04
CA PRO A 138 -30.66 -19.61 -43.45
C PRO A 138 -30.92 -19.09 -44.83
N MET A 139 -31.13 -17.79 -45.03
CA MET A 139 -31.15 -17.12 -46.32
C MET A 139 -29.85 -16.36 -46.57
N ALA A 140 -29.37 -16.51 -47.78
CA ALA A 140 -28.17 -15.95 -48.37
C ALA A 140 -28.27 -14.41 -48.62
N PRO A 141 -27.18 -13.74 -48.98
CA PRO A 141 -27.04 -12.31 -48.91
C PRO A 141 -27.65 -11.58 -50.14
N ILE A 142 -28.30 -10.45 -49.92
CA ILE A 142 -28.75 -9.56 -51.00
C ILE A 142 -28.11 -8.16 -50.84
N ALA A 143 -27.78 -7.65 -52.03
CA ALA A 143 -26.95 -6.53 -52.38
C ALA A 143 -27.42 -5.15 -51.94
N THR A 144 -26.44 -4.26 -51.90
CA THR A 144 -26.40 -2.80 -51.83
C THR A 144 -27.36 -2.05 -52.75
N ALA A 145 -27.98 -0.92 -52.28
CA ALA A 145 -28.05 0.41 -52.86
C ALA A 145 -29.28 1.24 -52.35
N PRO A 146 -29.35 2.54 -52.56
CA PRO A 146 -28.48 3.66 -52.18
C PRO A 146 -29.22 4.74 -51.34
N ALA A 147 -28.46 5.72 -50.84
CA ALA A 147 -28.90 6.87 -50.04
C ALA A 147 -29.95 7.78 -50.74
N PRO A 148 -30.78 8.47 -49.99
CA PRO A 148 -31.30 9.78 -50.43
C PRO A 148 -30.87 10.95 -49.54
N GLN A 149 -30.73 12.07 -50.24
CA GLN A 149 -30.27 13.39 -49.83
C GLN A 149 -31.25 14.19 -48.95
N PRO A 150 -30.84 15.33 -48.43
CA PRO A 150 -31.51 16.08 -47.37
C PRO A 150 -32.62 16.99 -47.85
N ARG A 151 -33.60 17.30 -47.00
CA ARG A 151 -34.56 18.38 -47.19
C ARG A 151 -34.63 19.34 -46.03
N GLU A 152 -34.61 20.57 -46.45
CA GLU A 152 -34.59 21.89 -45.88
C GLU A 152 -35.49 22.17 -44.66
N ALA A 153 -35.02 23.17 -43.92
CA ALA A 153 -35.62 23.90 -42.83
C ALA A 153 -36.90 24.68 -43.22
N VAL A 154 -37.82 24.79 -42.29
CA VAL A 154 -38.79 25.91 -42.26
C VAL A 154 -38.92 26.42 -40.83
N ALA A 155 -38.97 27.75 -40.75
CA ALA A 155 -38.74 28.64 -39.63
C ALA A 155 -39.86 28.71 -38.59
N GLU A 156 -39.44 29.29 -37.45
CA GLU A 156 -40.18 29.83 -36.30
C GLU A 156 -41.42 30.69 -36.63
N PRO A 157 -42.28 30.99 -35.63
CA PRO A 157 -42.05 32.28 -34.97
C PRO A 157 -42.19 32.31 -33.46
N ALA A 158 -41.41 33.25 -32.91
CA ALA A 158 -41.36 33.72 -31.56
C ALA A 158 -42.61 34.43 -31.08
N VAL A 159 -42.90 34.39 -29.80
CA VAL A 159 -43.53 35.48 -29.02
C VAL A 159 -42.96 35.49 -27.61
N GLU A 160 -42.39 36.61 -27.24
CA GLU A 160 -41.93 37.07 -25.93
C GLU A 160 -43.07 37.76 -25.14
N PRO A 161 -42.76 38.42 -23.99
CA PRO A 161 -42.89 37.96 -22.60
C PRO A 161 -43.81 38.90 -21.77
N THR A 162 -44.15 38.50 -20.57
CA THR A 162 -44.54 39.39 -19.44
C THR A 162 -44.44 38.59 -18.17
N GLY A 163 -43.83 38.92 -17.09
CA GLY A 163 -43.59 40.16 -16.34
C GLY A 163 -44.28 40.11 -15.01
N PHE A 164 -43.52 40.40 -13.91
CA PHE A 164 -43.88 40.86 -12.59
C PHE A 164 -44.24 39.86 -11.45
N ASP A 165 -43.34 39.76 -10.54
CA ASP A 165 -43.29 40.31 -9.14
C ASP A 165 -44.08 39.58 -8.01
N ASN A 166 -43.32 39.43 -6.95
CA ASN A 166 -43.55 39.59 -5.51
C ASN A 166 -43.67 38.38 -4.58
N GLU A 167 -42.71 38.37 -3.68
CA GLU A 167 -42.73 37.80 -2.32
C GLU A 167 -43.83 38.41 -1.43
N PRO A 168 -43.93 38.06 -0.12
CA PRO A 168 -43.91 36.79 0.61
C PRO A 168 -45.19 36.57 1.43
N GLU A 169 -45.37 35.44 2.10
CA GLU A 169 -45.97 35.40 3.46
C GLU A 169 -46.15 33.95 4.00
N VAL A 170 -45.50 33.71 5.14
CA VAL A 170 -45.97 33.33 6.49
C VAL A 170 -46.79 32.01 6.67
N ALA A 171 -46.12 31.13 7.34
CA ALA A 171 -46.53 30.19 8.41
C ALA A 171 -47.95 29.61 8.44
N SER A 172 -47.98 28.28 8.49
CA SER A 172 -48.95 27.58 9.32
C SER A 172 -48.42 26.23 9.84
N LYS A 173 -48.33 26.16 11.14
CA LYS A 173 -48.06 24.97 11.97
C LYS A 173 -49.05 23.84 11.67
N ARG A 174 -48.55 22.64 11.38
CA ARG A 174 -49.24 21.40 11.81
C ARG A 174 -48.20 20.43 12.35
N SER A 175 -48.31 20.20 13.66
CA SER A 175 -47.62 19.19 14.43
C SER A 175 -48.04 17.79 13.95
N GLY A 176 -47.07 17.02 13.54
CA GLY A 176 -47.19 15.56 13.39
C GLY A 176 -45.93 14.95 13.97
N LYS A 177 -46.06 14.32 15.14
CA LYS A 177 -45.04 13.46 15.75
C LYS A 177 -44.62 12.42 14.70
N ARG A 178 -43.37 12.55 14.20
CA ARG A 178 -42.64 11.46 13.59
C ARG A 178 -41.43 11.17 14.44
N ALA A 179 -41.38 9.92 14.89
CA ALA A 179 -40.26 9.36 15.61
C ALA A 179 -38.96 9.67 14.91
N ALA A 180 -37.96 10.09 15.67
CA ALA A 180 -36.58 10.27 15.23
C ALA A 180 -35.99 8.88 14.94
N GLU A 181 -36.10 8.42 13.71
CA GLU A 181 -35.12 7.50 13.15
C GLU A 181 -33.90 8.34 12.82
N GLY A 182 -32.82 8.11 13.57
CA GLY A 182 -31.51 8.70 13.30
C GLY A 182 -30.97 8.18 11.97
N GLY A 183 -31.33 8.85 10.90
CA GLY A 183 -30.69 8.62 9.61
C GLY A 183 -29.22 9.04 9.73
N GLU A 184 -28.32 8.10 9.66
CA GLU A 184 -26.89 8.36 9.50
C GLU A 184 -26.70 9.29 8.30
N ARG A 185 -26.18 10.48 8.57
CA ARG A 185 -25.81 11.43 7.50
C ARG A 185 -24.56 10.91 6.81
N ILE A 186 -24.71 10.31 5.65
CA ILE A 186 -23.59 9.84 4.84
C ILE A 186 -22.91 11.05 4.20
N LEU A 187 -21.65 11.26 4.54
CA LEU A 187 -20.79 12.26 3.90
C LEU A 187 -19.87 11.56 2.90
N ARG A 188 -19.87 12.01 1.65
CA ARG A 188 -18.96 11.49 0.62
C ARG A 188 -17.63 12.23 0.69
N VAL A 189 -16.53 11.47 0.88
CA VAL A 189 -15.17 11.98 0.93
C VAL A 189 -14.37 11.30 -0.18
N THR A 190 -13.60 12.07 -0.96
CA THR A 190 -12.74 11.50 -2.01
C THR A 190 -11.57 10.73 -1.40
N ALA A 191 -11.06 9.71 -2.11
CA ALA A 191 -9.91 8.92 -1.70
C ALA A 191 -8.67 9.79 -1.42
N GLU A 192 -8.43 10.82 -2.24
CA GLU A 192 -7.33 11.78 -2.05
C GLU A 192 -7.41 12.52 -0.72
N ARG A 193 -8.61 12.95 -0.31
CA ARG A 193 -8.80 13.62 0.97
C ARG A 193 -8.57 12.70 2.16
N LEU A 194 -8.99 11.43 2.06
CA LEU A 194 -8.72 10.42 3.08
C LEU A 194 -7.22 10.11 3.18
N ASN A 195 -6.54 10.00 2.04
CA ASN A 195 -5.09 9.80 2.00
C ASN A 195 -4.34 11.01 2.59
N SER A 196 -4.76 12.23 2.24
CA SER A 196 -4.19 13.46 2.84
C SER A 196 -4.41 13.51 4.35
N LEU A 197 -5.57 13.07 4.84
CA LEU A 197 -5.89 13.04 6.26
C LEU A 197 -5.03 12.02 7.01
N LEU A 198 -4.76 10.86 6.43
CA LEU A 198 -3.83 9.86 6.98
C LEU A 198 -2.40 10.37 6.98
N ASP A 199 -1.94 11.03 5.91
CA ASP A 199 -0.61 11.60 5.83
C ASP A 199 -0.41 12.69 6.89
N LEU A 200 -1.37 13.60 7.04
CA LEU A 200 -1.33 14.63 8.09
C LEU A 200 -1.37 14.03 9.50
N SER A 201 -2.16 12.97 9.70
CA SER A 201 -2.24 12.27 10.99
C SER A 201 -0.91 11.59 11.32
N SER A 202 -0.29 10.93 10.33
CA SER A 202 1.04 10.32 10.46
C SER A 202 2.11 11.35 10.78
N LYS A 203 2.11 12.50 10.08
CA LYS A 203 3.02 13.62 10.35
C LYS A 203 2.83 14.18 11.76
N SER A 204 1.59 14.34 12.20
CA SER A 204 1.28 14.78 13.57
C SER A 204 1.82 13.81 14.63
N MET A 205 1.69 12.50 14.39
CA MET A 205 2.24 11.47 15.26
C MET A 205 3.77 11.56 15.35
N VAL A 206 4.43 11.77 14.22
CA VAL A 206 5.87 11.98 14.10
C VAL A 206 6.32 13.25 14.85
N GLU A 207 5.62 14.36 14.69
CA GLU A 207 5.96 15.61 15.36
C GLU A 207 5.87 15.49 16.89
N THR A 208 4.89 14.75 17.39
CA THR A 208 4.78 14.53 18.85
C THR A 208 5.92 13.66 19.40
N GLN A 209 6.45 12.71 18.62
CA GLN A 209 7.62 11.92 19.02
C GLN A 209 8.88 12.78 19.15
N ARG A 210 9.01 13.87 18.39
CA ARG A 210 10.15 14.81 18.49
C ARG A 210 10.25 15.52 19.84
N LEU A 211 9.22 15.46 20.69
CA LEU A 211 9.26 16.00 22.05
C LEU A 211 10.12 15.15 23.00
N LYS A 212 10.30 13.85 22.76
CA LYS A 212 11.07 12.94 23.60
C LYS A 212 12.55 13.35 23.80
N PRO A 213 13.31 13.76 22.76
CA PRO A 213 14.68 14.26 22.91
C PRO A 213 14.78 15.51 23.80
N TYR A 214 13.80 16.43 23.70
CA TYR A 214 13.76 17.62 24.55
C TYR A 214 13.56 17.25 26.01
N LEU A 215 12.65 16.28 26.28
CA LEU A 215 12.43 15.77 27.62
C LEU A 215 13.69 15.12 28.21
N ALA A 216 14.41 14.31 27.41
CA ALA A 216 15.69 13.72 27.80
C ALA A 216 16.75 14.78 28.13
N THR A 217 16.79 15.87 27.35
CA THR A 217 17.69 17.01 27.59
C THR A 217 17.36 17.72 28.91
N LEU A 218 16.06 17.98 29.18
CA LEU A 218 15.62 18.55 30.46
C LEU A 218 15.95 17.65 31.65
N GLN A 219 15.81 16.34 31.50
CA GLN A 219 16.21 15.38 32.54
C GLN A 219 17.73 15.38 32.79
N ARG A 220 18.54 15.56 31.72
CA ARG A 220 19.99 15.73 31.85
C ARG A 220 20.32 17.03 32.57
N LEU A 221 19.67 18.13 32.21
CA LEU A 221 19.83 19.43 32.85
C LEU A 221 19.49 19.36 34.34
N LYS A 222 18.38 18.69 34.70
CA LYS A 222 17.97 18.43 36.08
C LYS A 222 19.07 17.73 36.87
N ARG A 223 19.72 16.68 36.29
CA ARG A 223 20.83 15.96 36.94
C ARG A 223 22.04 16.86 37.19
N MET A 224 22.45 17.65 36.17
CA MET A 224 23.54 18.61 36.30
C MET A 224 23.26 19.66 37.35
N HIS A 225 22.04 20.20 37.38
CA HIS A 225 21.61 21.17 38.34
C HIS A 225 21.64 20.64 39.79
N SER A 226 21.20 19.39 40.00
CA SER A 226 21.28 18.72 41.30
C SER A 226 22.72 18.44 41.73
N GLN A 227 23.65 18.26 40.77
CA GLN A 227 25.09 18.18 41.11
C GLN A 227 25.65 19.54 41.54
N SER A 228 25.24 20.63 40.88
CA SER A 228 25.67 21.98 41.23
C SER A 228 25.20 22.38 42.65
N ILE A 229 23.98 22.04 43.03
CA ILE A 229 23.46 22.28 44.38
C ILE A 229 24.31 21.53 45.41
N ARG A 230 24.57 20.24 45.18
CA ARG A 230 25.42 19.42 46.11
C ARG A 230 26.84 19.96 46.23
N ALA A 231 27.42 20.47 45.15
CA ALA A 231 28.74 21.11 45.19
C ALA A 231 28.75 22.38 46.02
N LEU A 232 27.70 23.20 45.94
CA LEU A 232 27.55 24.42 46.79
C LEU A 232 27.29 24.06 48.26
N ASP A 233 26.54 23.00 48.55
CA ASP A 233 26.33 22.50 49.90
C ASP A 233 27.67 22.04 50.54
N GLY A 234 28.49 21.34 49.75
CA GLY A 234 29.85 20.96 50.17
C GLY A 234 30.76 22.17 50.43
N LEU A 235 30.67 23.19 49.56
CA LEU A 235 31.41 24.43 49.72
C LEU A 235 30.97 25.19 50.99
N LYS A 236 29.67 25.22 51.30
CA LYS A 236 29.12 25.81 52.50
C LYS A 236 29.71 25.23 53.76
N ILE A 237 29.74 23.91 53.83
CA ILE A 237 30.33 23.19 55.00
C ILE A 237 31.81 23.54 55.17
N GLN A 238 32.57 23.65 54.08
CA GLN A 238 34.00 24.02 54.14
C GLN A 238 34.19 25.48 54.56
N LEU A 239 33.38 26.40 54.10
CA LEU A 239 33.42 27.81 54.47
C LEU A 239 33.02 28.06 55.93
N GLU A 240 32.01 27.36 56.42
CA GLU A 240 31.62 27.38 57.83
C GLU A 240 32.75 26.90 58.75
N ALA A 241 33.48 25.83 58.34
CA ALA A 241 34.61 25.29 59.08
C ALA A 241 35.85 26.23 59.05
N SER A 242 35.99 27.10 58.06
CA SER A 242 37.17 27.99 57.89
C SER A 242 36.98 29.39 58.43
N GLY A 243 35.83 29.74 59.05
CA GLY A 243 35.60 31.03 59.73
C GLY A 243 35.61 32.25 58.81
N GLN A 244 35.16 32.10 57.58
CA GLN A 244 35.11 33.17 56.56
C GLN A 244 34.09 34.29 56.86
N SER A 245 34.26 35.46 56.25
CA SER A 245 33.45 36.67 56.44
C SER A 245 31.94 36.42 56.19
N LEU A 246 31.11 37.19 56.92
CA LEU A 246 29.66 37.11 56.85
C LEU A 246 29.14 37.36 55.43
N GLU A 247 29.78 38.27 54.68
CA GLU A 247 29.41 38.63 53.29
C GLU A 247 29.54 37.44 52.32
N VAL A 248 30.53 36.57 52.50
CA VAL A 248 30.71 35.36 51.65
C VAL A 248 29.65 34.33 51.95
N GLN A 249 29.25 34.18 53.22
CA GLN A 249 28.19 33.28 53.62
C GLN A 249 26.82 33.76 53.10
N GLU A 250 26.54 35.07 53.15
CA GLU A 250 25.32 35.64 52.60
C GLU A 250 25.25 35.48 51.08
N SER A 251 26.35 35.73 50.35
CA SER A 251 26.42 35.52 48.90
C SER A 251 26.22 34.06 48.52
N LEU A 252 26.74 33.11 49.24
CA LEU A 252 26.55 31.69 49.05
C LEU A 252 25.08 31.26 49.28
N ALA A 253 24.50 31.76 50.39
CA ALA A 253 23.08 31.52 50.70
C ALA A 253 22.15 32.06 49.59
N GLN A 254 22.44 33.24 49.06
CA GLN A 254 21.70 33.81 47.93
C GLN A 254 21.84 32.94 46.68
N ALA A 255 23.05 32.45 46.36
CA ALA A 255 23.28 31.57 45.22
C ALA A 255 22.52 30.23 45.39
N GLN A 256 22.54 29.65 46.57
CA GLN A 256 21.77 28.44 46.89
C GLN A 256 20.27 28.64 46.73
N GLN A 257 19.74 29.81 47.20
CA GLN A 257 18.34 30.13 47.06
C GLN A 257 17.93 30.29 45.57
N LEU A 258 18.72 30.98 44.75
CA LEU A 258 18.47 31.13 43.32
C LEU A 258 18.50 29.78 42.58
N LEU A 259 19.46 28.93 42.91
CA LEU A 259 19.53 27.57 42.34
C LEU A 259 18.34 26.74 42.78
N GLY A 260 17.90 26.80 44.03
CA GLY A 260 16.70 26.13 44.50
C GLY A 260 15.42 26.56 43.74
N GLN A 261 15.26 27.85 43.50
CA GLN A 261 14.15 28.39 42.69
C GLN A 261 14.22 27.90 41.24
N THR A 262 15.41 27.92 40.63
CA THR A 262 15.62 27.44 39.27
C THR A 262 15.34 25.94 39.15
N GLN A 263 15.74 25.14 40.16
CA GLN A 263 15.44 23.71 40.22
C GLN A 263 13.92 23.46 40.25
N GLN A 264 13.18 24.25 41.04
CA GLN A 264 11.73 24.11 41.14
C GLN A 264 11.06 24.42 39.79
N ILE A 265 11.47 25.50 39.13
CA ILE A 265 10.97 25.86 37.78
C ILE A 265 11.29 24.75 36.78
N LEU A 266 12.51 24.23 36.80
CA LEU A 266 12.93 23.16 35.88
C LEU A 266 12.13 21.90 36.08
N LEU A 267 11.83 21.52 37.33
CA LEU A 267 11.00 20.37 37.68
C LEU A 267 9.57 20.52 37.13
N GLN A 268 9.00 21.75 37.34
CA GLN A 268 7.68 22.04 36.85
C GLN A 268 7.63 21.98 35.32
N GLN A 269 8.56 22.63 34.62
CA GLN A 269 8.60 22.64 33.18
C GLN A 269 8.83 21.21 32.59
N ALA A 270 9.63 20.40 33.24
CA ALA A 270 9.83 19.00 32.81
C ALA A 270 8.54 18.18 32.97
N ALA A 271 7.80 18.38 34.07
CA ALA A 271 6.53 17.70 34.29
C ALA A 271 5.44 18.16 33.29
N ASP A 272 5.35 19.48 33.06
CA ASP A 272 4.38 20.06 32.14
C ASP A 272 4.64 19.59 30.69
N LEU A 273 5.93 19.51 30.30
CA LEU A 273 6.30 19.02 28.96
C LEU A 273 6.04 17.50 28.80
N ASP A 274 6.27 16.72 29.84
CA ASP A 274 5.98 15.27 29.82
C ASP A 274 4.48 15.00 29.69
N GLU A 275 3.67 15.73 30.47
CA GLU A 275 2.20 15.65 30.38
C GLU A 275 1.71 16.10 28.99
N PHE A 276 2.22 17.23 28.48
CA PHE A 276 1.88 17.71 27.14
C PHE A 276 2.27 16.69 26.06
N GLY A 277 3.48 16.13 26.13
CA GLY A 277 3.97 15.12 25.20
C GLY A 277 3.10 13.86 25.18
N TRP A 278 2.69 13.40 26.38
CA TRP A 278 1.78 12.27 26.51
C TRP A 278 0.41 12.55 25.91
N GLN A 279 -0.20 13.69 26.25
CA GLN A 279 -1.51 14.09 25.72
C GLN A 279 -1.49 14.30 24.20
N ALA A 280 -0.43 14.94 23.68
CA ALA A 280 -0.26 15.16 22.25
C ALA A 280 -0.11 13.83 21.50
N SER A 281 0.68 12.89 22.04
CA SER A 281 0.87 11.57 21.47
C SER A 281 -0.44 10.75 21.43
N GLN A 282 -1.22 10.79 22.52
CA GLN A 282 -2.54 10.16 22.58
C GLN A 282 -3.51 10.73 21.54
N ARG A 283 -3.55 12.05 21.40
CA ARG A 283 -4.42 12.71 20.39
C ARG A 283 -3.98 12.38 18.97
N ALA A 284 -2.68 12.37 18.69
CA ALA A 284 -2.14 12.01 17.38
C ALA A 284 -2.46 10.56 17.02
N GLN A 285 -2.33 9.65 17.98
CA GLN A 285 -2.69 8.24 17.81
C GLN A 285 -4.19 8.08 17.51
N LEU A 286 -5.05 8.71 18.30
CA LEU A 286 -6.50 8.66 18.10
C LEU A 286 -6.90 9.24 16.74
N LEU A 287 -6.25 10.34 16.31
CA LEU A 287 -6.49 10.93 14.99
C LEU A 287 -6.09 9.97 13.88
N TYR A 288 -4.94 9.31 14.00
CA TYR A 288 -4.48 8.29 13.05
C TYR A 288 -5.44 7.11 12.96
N ASP A 289 -5.83 6.55 14.11
CA ASP A 289 -6.75 5.39 14.17
C ASP A 289 -8.12 5.75 13.60
N THR A 290 -8.61 6.96 13.85
CA THR A 290 -9.89 7.44 13.31
C THR A 290 -9.80 7.64 11.79
N ALA A 291 -8.71 8.23 11.30
CA ALA A 291 -8.48 8.41 9.86
C ALA A 291 -8.36 7.05 9.14
N LEU A 292 -7.69 6.10 9.76
CA LEU A 292 -7.58 4.73 9.25
C LEU A 292 -8.95 4.04 9.22
N ALA A 293 -9.75 4.17 10.29
CA ALA A 293 -11.10 3.61 10.35
C ALA A 293 -12.01 4.15 9.24
N CYS A 294 -11.84 5.40 8.81
CA CYS A 294 -12.57 5.98 7.68
C CYS A 294 -12.21 5.35 6.32
N ARG A 295 -11.05 4.69 6.21
CA ARG A 295 -10.60 3.96 4.99
C ARG A 295 -11.02 2.51 4.98
N MET A 296 -11.37 1.97 6.14
CA MET A 296 -11.77 0.56 6.24
C MET A 296 -13.07 0.31 5.50
N ARG A 297 -13.08 -0.76 4.70
CA ARG A 297 -14.21 -1.25 3.93
C ARG A 297 -14.51 -2.70 4.30
N PRO A 298 -15.75 -3.15 4.23
CA PRO A 298 -16.06 -4.56 4.45
C PRO A 298 -15.46 -5.43 3.35
N PHE A 299 -15.00 -6.60 3.71
CA PHE A 299 -14.44 -7.58 2.75
C PHE A 299 -15.44 -7.95 1.65
N ALA A 300 -16.74 -7.82 1.92
CA ALA A 300 -17.80 -8.01 0.93
C ALA A 300 -17.57 -7.20 -0.37
N ASP A 301 -16.91 -6.06 -0.29
CA ASP A 301 -16.70 -5.18 -1.45
C ASP A 301 -15.83 -5.84 -2.54
N VAL A 302 -14.81 -6.63 -2.15
CA VAL A 302 -13.94 -7.36 -3.09
C VAL A 302 -14.64 -8.58 -3.69
N LEU A 303 -15.73 -9.01 -3.09
CA LEU A 303 -16.49 -10.20 -3.50
C LEU A 303 -17.56 -9.88 -4.56
N THR A 304 -17.72 -8.62 -4.89
CA THR A 304 -18.68 -8.16 -5.89
C THR A 304 -18.40 -8.87 -7.23
N GLY A 305 -19.38 -9.61 -7.74
CA GLY A 305 -19.24 -10.36 -8.99
C GLY A 305 -18.55 -11.73 -8.88
N GLN A 306 -17.81 -12.04 -7.79
CA GLN A 306 -17.10 -13.30 -7.65
C GLN A 306 -18.04 -14.53 -7.62
N SER A 307 -19.14 -14.46 -6.88
CA SER A 307 -20.14 -15.53 -6.83
C SER A 307 -20.76 -15.83 -8.21
N ARG A 308 -20.99 -14.78 -9.00
CA ARG A 308 -21.47 -14.89 -10.38
C ARG A 308 -20.41 -15.49 -11.28
N MET A 309 -19.17 -15.02 -11.20
CA MET A 309 -18.04 -15.53 -11.97
C MET A 309 -17.85 -17.04 -11.72
N VAL A 310 -17.88 -17.50 -10.46
CA VAL A 310 -17.75 -18.92 -10.10
C VAL A 310 -18.89 -19.73 -10.70
N ARG A 311 -20.14 -19.24 -10.63
CA ARG A 311 -21.32 -19.90 -11.22
C ARG A 311 -21.21 -20.04 -12.74
N ASP A 312 -20.91 -18.92 -13.42
CA ASP A 312 -20.88 -18.88 -14.89
C ASP A 312 -19.75 -19.74 -15.43
N LEU A 313 -18.58 -19.70 -14.77
CA LEU A 313 -17.44 -20.57 -15.10
C LEU A 313 -17.77 -22.05 -14.85
N GLY A 314 -18.38 -22.38 -13.71
CA GLY A 314 -18.83 -23.74 -13.41
C GLY A 314 -19.74 -24.28 -14.50
N ARG A 315 -20.75 -23.52 -14.92
CA ARG A 315 -21.66 -23.88 -16.00
C ARG A 315 -20.97 -24.10 -17.34
N SER A 316 -20.06 -23.18 -17.72
CA SER A 316 -19.30 -23.29 -18.97
C SER A 316 -18.43 -24.55 -19.03
N LEU A 317 -17.97 -25.04 -17.87
CA LEU A 317 -17.17 -26.25 -17.73
C LEU A 317 -18.00 -27.51 -17.43
N GLY A 318 -19.34 -27.40 -17.37
CA GLY A 318 -20.24 -28.51 -17.06
C GLY A 318 -20.14 -29.00 -15.61
N LYS A 319 -19.70 -28.13 -14.68
CA LYS A 319 -19.52 -28.42 -13.25
C LYS A 319 -20.62 -27.76 -12.44
N GLN A 320 -21.02 -28.42 -11.36
CA GLN A 320 -21.91 -27.84 -10.35
C GLN A 320 -21.05 -27.36 -9.20
N VAL A 321 -21.06 -26.07 -8.92
CA VAL A 321 -20.17 -25.45 -7.91
C VAL A 321 -20.95 -24.48 -7.02
N ARG A 322 -20.71 -24.59 -5.72
CA ARG A 322 -21.25 -23.69 -4.71
C ARG A 322 -20.11 -22.92 -4.02
N LEU A 323 -20.19 -21.58 -4.05
CA LEU A 323 -19.30 -20.72 -3.29
C LEU A 323 -20.01 -20.34 -1.96
N GLU A 324 -19.29 -20.55 -0.86
CA GLU A 324 -19.69 -20.13 0.49
C GLU A 324 -18.67 -19.12 1.00
N ILE A 325 -19.14 -18.00 1.56
CA ILE A 325 -18.31 -16.91 2.02
C ILE A 325 -18.56 -16.68 3.51
N GLU A 326 -17.48 -16.65 4.28
CA GLU A 326 -17.51 -16.36 5.72
C GLU A 326 -16.66 -15.13 6.01
N GLY A 327 -17.14 -14.24 6.90
CA GLY A 327 -16.38 -13.04 7.29
C GLY A 327 -16.54 -11.84 6.35
N GLU A 328 -17.66 -11.74 5.62
CA GLU A 328 -17.97 -10.63 4.72
C GLU A 328 -17.87 -9.24 5.36
N LYS A 329 -18.15 -9.13 6.68
CA LYS A 329 -18.11 -7.88 7.45
C LYS A 329 -16.71 -7.52 7.96
N THR A 330 -15.72 -8.36 7.72
CA THR A 330 -14.33 -8.10 8.15
C THR A 330 -13.85 -6.80 7.53
N GLN A 331 -13.40 -5.86 8.37
CA GLN A 331 -12.96 -4.54 7.92
C GLN A 331 -11.52 -4.63 7.41
N VAL A 332 -11.28 -4.14 6.20
CA VAL A 332 -9.96 -4.17 5.53
C VAL A 332 -9.69 -2.82 4.89
N ASP A 333 -8.45 -2.40 4.88
CA ASP A 333 -8.06 -1.15 4.21
C ASP A 333 -8.37 -1.21 2.71
N ARG A 334 -8.86 -0.10 2.17
CA ARG A 334 -9.27 0.00 0.77
C ARG A 334 -8.15 -0.40 -0.21
N ASP A 335 -6.91 0.08 0.00
CA ASP A 335 -5.79 -0.21 -0.91
C ASP A 335 -5.40 -1.69 -0.89
N VAL A 336 -5.61 -2.37 0.25
CA VAL A 336 -5.42 -3.82 0.38
C VAL A 336 -6.53 -4.55 -0.39
N LEU A 337 -7.80 -4.13 -0.23
CA LEU A 337 -8.94 -4.72 -0.95
C LEU A 337 -8.81 -4.62 -2.46
N GLU A 338 -8.48 -3.44 -2.99
CA GLU A 338 -8.32 -3.21 -4.43
C GLU A 338 -7.24 -4.13 -5.03
N LYS A 339 -6.16 -4.37 -4.28
CA LYS A 339 -5.08 -5.27 -4.73
C LYS A 339 -5.38 -6.76 -4.51
N LEU A 340 -6.30 -7.11 -3.62
CA LEU A 340 -6.71 -8.49 -3.35
C LEU A 340 -7.69 -9.04 -4.41
N GLU A 341 -8.40 -8.18 -5.13
CA GLU A 341 -9.40 -8.60 -6.11
C GLU A 341 -8.82 -9.54 -7.18
N ALA A 342 -7.71 -9.18 -7.79
CA ALA A 342 -7.08 -9.97 -8.85
C ALA A 342 -6.57 -11.34 -8.37
N PRO A 343 -5.79 -11.46 -7.26
CA PRO A 343 -5.37 -12.76 -6.75
C PRO A 343 -6.54 -13.66 -6.33
N LEU A 344 -7.58 -13.11 -5.68
CA LEU A 344 -8.76 -13.89 -5.28
C LEU A 344 -9.54 -14.40 -6.49
N THR A 345 -9.76 -13.55 -7.50
CA THR A 345 -10.40 -13.95 -8.76
C THR A 345 -9.64 -15.10 -9.42
N HIS A 346 -8.32 -15.04 -9.41
CA HIS A 346 -7.47 -16.08 -10.01
C HIS A 346 -7.55 -17.41 -9.22
N LEU A 347 -7.47 -17.34 -7.89
CA LEU A 347 -7.58 -18.54 -7.04
C LEU A 347 -8.96 -19.18 -7.14
N LEU A 348 -10.05 -18.40 -7.13
CA LEU A 348 -11.40 -18.92 -7.33
C LEU A 348 -11.56 -19.58 -8.69
N ARG A 349 -11.00 -18.98 -9.74
CA ARG A 349 -11.01 -19.59 -11.09
C ARG A 349 -10.25 -20.92 -11.10
N ASN A 350 -9.09 -20.99 -10.44
CA ASN A 350 -8.32 -22.22 -10.34
C ASN A 350 -9.08 -23.31 -9.57
N ALA A 351 -9.74 -22.95 -8.48
CA ALA A 351 -10.58 -23.90 -7.72
C ALA A 351 -11.70 -24.48 -8.60
N VAL A 352 -12.37 -23.66 -9.41
CA VAL A 352 -13.43 -24.13 -10.32
C VAL A 352 -12.84 -24.95 -11.48
N ASP A 353 -11.80 -24.46 -12.17
CA ASP A 353 -11.24 -25.10 -13.38
C ASP A 353 -10.45 -26.38 -13.04
N HIS A 354 -9.63 -26.34 -12.00
CA HIS A 354 -8.66 -27.39 -11.70
C HIS A 354 -9.00 -28.19 -10.44
N GLY A 355 -9.57 -27.53 -9.41
CA GLY A 355 -9.91 -28.17 -8.14
C GLY A 355 -11.11 -29.10 -8.27
N ILE A 356 -12.26 -28.55 -8.61
CA ILE A 356 -13.53 -29.30 -8.65
C ILE A 356 -13.61 -30.22 -9.87
N GLU A 357 -13.98 -31.49 -9.65
CA GLU A 357 -14.18 -32.49 -10.69
C GLU A 357 -15.56 -32.36 -11.32
N LEU A 358 -15.77 -33.00 -12.49
CA LEU A 358 -17.09 -33.15 -13.11
C LEU A 358 -18.02 -33.96 -12.21
N PRO A 359 -19.35 -33.68 -12.20
CA PRO A 359 -20.32 -34.34 -11.32
C PRO A 359 -20.28 -35.87 -11.36
N GLU A 360 -20.05 -36.44 -12.55
CA GLU A 360 -19.94 -37.91 -12.73
C GLU A 360 -18.71 -38.48 -11.99
N ARG A 361 -17.57 -37.80 -12.07
CA ARG A 361 -16.34 -38.23 -11.38
C ARG A 361 -16.46 -38.08 -9.88
N ARG A 362 -17.16 -37.04 -9.40
CA ARG A 362 -17.42 -36.79 -7.97
C ARG A 362 -18.27 -37.93 -7.40
N LEU A 363 -19.34 -38.31 -8.09
CA LEU A 363 -20.20 -39.46 -7.70
C LEU A 363 -19.42 -40.77 -7.63
N LEU A 364 -18.53 -41.03 -8.58
CA LEU A 364 -17.65 -42.22 -8.57
C LEU A 364 -16.68 -42.22 -7.39
N ALA A 365 -16.25 -41.02 -6.93
CA ALA A 365 -15.40 -40.87 -5.77
C ALA A 365 -16.20 -40.82 -4.44
N GLY A 366 -17.54 -40.98 -4.45
CA GLY A 366 -18.40 -40.97 -3.28
C GLY A 366 -18.67 -39.55 -2.73
N LYS A 367 -18.41 -38.50 -3.53
CA LYS A 367 -18.66 -37.10 -3.18
C LYS A 367 -20.02 -36.60 -3.68
N SER A 368 -20.53 -35.48 -3.14
CA SER A 368 -21.69 -34.78 -3.69
C SER A 368 -21.43 -34.38 -5.16
N PRO A 369 -22.44 -34.44 -6.05
CA PRO A 369 -22.31 -33.94 -7.41
C PRO A 369 -21.98 -32.44 -7.47
N GLU A 370 -22.45 -31.66 -6.49
CA GLU A 370 -22.09 -30.25 -6.30
C GLU A 370 -20.78 -30.13 -5.53
N GLY A 371 -19.80 -29.41 -6.10
CA GLY A 371 -18.53 -29.08 -5.44
C GLY A 371 -18.66 -27.84 -4.57
N HIS A 372 -17.97 -27.85 -3.43
CA HIS A 372 -17.99 -26.74 -2.49
C HIS A 372 -16.67 -25.99 -2.48
N ILE A 373 -16.74 -24.68 -2.68
CA ILE A 373 -15.63 -23.75 -2.48
C ILE A 373 -16.00 -22.85 -1.30
N ARG A 374 -15.12 -22.76 -0.30
CA ARG A 374 -15.30 -21.92 0.87
C ARG A 374 -14.21 -20.87 0.91
N LEU A 375 -14.59 -19.59 1.03
CA LEU A 375 -13.72 -18.46 1.24
C LEU A 375 -14.02 -17.86 2.61
N ARG A 376 -13.03 -17.88 3.49
CA ARG A 376 -13.14 -17.34 4.84
C ARG A 376 -12.19 -16.19 5.04
N ALA A 377 -12.66 -15.06 5.59
CA ALA A 377 -11.86 -13.92 5.98
C ALA A 377 -11.93 -13.70 7.49
N SER A 378 -10.79 -13.54 8.14
CA SER A 378 -10.69 -13.29 9.58
C SER A 378 -9.51 -12.37 9.91
N HIS A 379 -9.59 -11.71 11.08
CA HIS A 379 -8.46 -10.97 11.62
C HIS A 379 -7.71 -11.84 12.64
N GLN A 380 -6.41 -11.97 12.46
CA GLN A 380 -5.55 -12.66 13.41
C GLN A 380 -4.22 -11.88 13.58
N ALA A 381 -3.88 -11.54 14.81
CA ALA A 381 -2.60 -10.88 15.17
C ALA A 381 -2.27 -9.63 14.33
N GLY A 382 -3.27 -8.84 13.92
CA GLY A 382 -3.08 -7.64 13.09
C GLY A 382 -2.91 -7.91 11.59
N LEU A 383 -3.17 -9.14 11.16
CA LEU A 383 -3.19 -9.56 9.76
C LEU A 383 -4.62 -9.90 9.35
N LEU A 384 -4.92 -9.71 8.08
CA LEU A 384 -6.06 -10.31 7.40
C LEU A 384 -5.64 -11.71 6.96
N VAL A 385 -6.31 -12.71 7.48
CA VAL A 385 -6.13 -14.11 7.10
C VAL A 385 -7.29 -14.53 6.21
N LEU A 386 -6.95 -15.01 5.00
CA LEU A 386 -7.88 -15.51 4.01
C LEU A 386 -7.62 -16.99 3.77
N GLU A 387 -8.64 -17.81 3.92
CA GLU A 387 -8.62 -19.24 3.65
C GLU A 387 -9.56 -19.54 2.49
N LEU A 388 -9.02 -19.97 1.36
CA LEU A 388 -9.79 -20.43 0.22
C LEU A 388 -9.62 -21.94 0.10
N SER A 389 -10.67 -22.70 0.39
CA SER A 389 -10.66 -24.16 0.32
C SER A 389 -11.67 -24.68 -0.69
N ASP A 390 -11.31 -25.76 -1.38
CA ASP A 390 -12.19 -26.55 -2.23
C ASP A 390 -12.24 -28.00 -1.76
N ASP A 391 -13.31 -28.70 -2.08
CA ASP A 391 -13.52 -30.12 -1.80
C ASP A 391 -13.23 -31.03 -3.03
N GLY A 392 -12.38 -30.52 -3.93
CA GLY A 392 -12.03 -31.18 -5.18
C GLY A 392 -11.04 -32.33 -5.04
N GLY A 393 -10.39 -32.68 -6.14
CA GLY A 393 -9.42 -33.80 -6.19
C GLY A 393 -8.06 -33.52 -5.54
N GLY A 394 -7.74 -32.23 -5.30
CA GLY A 394 -6.42 -31.79 -4.90
C GLY A 394 -5.40 -31.84 -6.06
N VAL A 395 -4.13 -31.66 -5.74
CA VAL A 395 -3.02 -31.71 -6.69
C VAL A 395 -2.48 -33.13 -6.77
N ASP A 396 -2.33 -33.64 -7.97
CA ASP A 396 -1.70 -34.95 -8.21
C ASP A 396 -0.19 -34.85 -7.95
N LEU A 397 0.25 -35.33 -6.80
CA LEU A 397 1.65 -35.30 -6.37
C LEU A 397 2.56 -36.16 -7.23
N GLN A 398 2.05 -37.27 -7.83
CA GLN A 398 2.85 -38.10 -8.68
C GLN A 398 3.16 -37.40 -10.01
N ARG A 399 2.15 -36.80 -10.59
CA ARG A 399 2.29 -35.97 -11.79
C ARG A 399 3.17 -34.76 -11.53
N LEU A 400 3.05 -34.13 -10.35
CA LEU A 400 3.88 -33.00 -9.93
C LEU A 400 5.37 -33.42 -9.85
N ARG A 401 5.69 -34.52 -9.16
CA ARG A 401 7.04 -35.08 -9.10
C ARG A 401 7.62 -35.34 -10.48
N GLN A 402 6.85 -35.96 -11.35
CA GLN A 402 7.25 -36.27 -12.73
C GLN A 402 7.56 -34.97 -13.50
N SER A 403 6.68 -33.96 -13.44
CA SER A 403 6.91 -32.65 -14.09
C SER A 403 8.16 -31.94 -13.60
N ILE A 404 8.47 -32.02 -12.29
CA ILE A 404 9.69 -31.41 -11.71
C ILE A 404 10.94 -32.06 -12.29
N ILE A 405 10.93 -33.40 -12.41
CA ILE A 405 12.05 -34.17 -12.98
C ILE A 405 12.20 -33.90 -14.48
N GLU A 406 11.10 -33.96 -15.26
CA GLU A 406 11.10 -33.73 -16.72
C GLU A 406 11.60 -32.33 -17.08
N ARG A 407 11.28 -31.34 -16.27
CA ARG A 407 11.74 -29.93 -16.43
C ARG A 407 13.13 -29.67 -15.83
N GLN A 408 13.78 -30.70 -15.28
CA GLN A 408 15.13 -30.64 -14.70
C GLN A 408 15.25 -29.57 -13.56
N LEU A 409 14.17 -29.34 -12.82
CA LEU A 409 14.15 -28.38 -11.71
C LEU A 409 14.83 -28.94 -10.45
N SER A 410 14.82 -30.28 -10.28
CA SER A 410 15.52 -30.95 -9.18
C SER A 410 15.85 -32.40 -9.57
N PRO A 411 16.95 -32.98 -9.02
CA PRO A 411 17.31 -34.40 -9.27
C PRO A 411 16.24 -35.35 -8.76
N ALA A 412 16.05 -36.49 -9.46
CA ALA A 412 15.03 -37.49 -9.13
C ALA A 412 15.15 -38.05 -7.70
N GLU A 413 16.38 -38.21 -7.19
CA GLU A 413 16.65 -38.68 -5.83
C GLU A 413 16.15 -37.65 -4.77
N THR A 414 16.38 -36.36 -4.99
CA THR A 414 15.92 -35.28 -4.15
C THR A 414 14.40 -35.16 -4.14
N VAL A 415 13.78 -35.21 -5.35
CA VAL A 415 12.32 -35.17 -5.53
C VAL A 415 11.60 -36.32 -4.81
N ALA A 416 12.25 -37.52 -4.77
CA ALA A 416 11.68 -38.67 -4.07
C ALA A 416 11.63 -38.46 -2.54
N GLN A 417 12.54 -37.67 -1.98
CA GLN A 417 12.65 -37.39 -0.54
C GLN A 417 11.88 -36.16 -0.09
N MET A 418 11.42 -35.33 -1.05
CA MET A 418 10.67 -34.10 -0.74
C MET A 418 9.32 -34.40 -0.07
N SER A 419 9.02 -33.63 0.96
CA SER A 419 7.72 -33.61 1.63
C SER A 419 6.64 -33.07 0.67
N GLU A 420 5.38 -33.30 1.00
CA GLU A 420 4.23 -32.77 0.24
C GLU A 420 4.26 -31.24 0.19
N ALA A 421 4.56 -30.58 1.32
CA ALA A 421 4.63 -29.13 1.38
C ALA A 421 5.73 -28.56 0.45
N GLU A 422 6.91 -29.18 0.41
CA GLU A 422 8.00 -28.79 -0.49
C GLU A 422 7.62 -28.97 -1.96
N LEU A 423 6.95 -30.07 -2.30
CA LEU A 423 6.50 -30.31 -3.68
C LEU A 423 5.48 -29.25 -4.12
N LEU A 424 4.53 -28.87 -3.26
CA LEU A 424 3.52 -27.88 -3.57
C LEU A 424 4.10 -26.48 -3.80
N THR A 425 5.27 -26.15 -3.25
CA THR A 425 5.93 -24.87 -3.51
C THR A 425 6.35 -24.69 -4.97
N PHE A 426 6.63 -25.77 -5.70
CA PHE A 426 6.98 -25.71 -7.12
C PHE A 426 5.86 -25.17 -8.00
N LEU A 427 4.61 -25.26 -7.56
CA LEU A 427 3.46 -24.69 -8.29
C LEU A 427 3.50 -23.16 -8.38
N PHE A 428 4.26 -22.50 -7.50
CA PHE A 428 4.45 -21.07 -7.48
C PHE A 428 5.68 -20.58 -8.27
N LEU A 429 6.44 -21.52 -8.89
CA LEU A 429 7.59 -21.12 -9.70
C LEU A 429 7.14 -20.46 -11.02
N PRO A 430 7.86 -19.42 -11.50
CA PRO A 430 7.53 -18.75 -12.74
C PRO A 430 7.40 -19.70 -13.93
N GLY A 431 6.25 -19.64 -14.61
CA GLY A 431 5.97 -20.46 -15.78
C GLY A 431 5.75 -21.94 -15.49
N PHE A 432 5.63 -22.37 -14.24
CA PHE A 432 5.31 -23.75 -13.91
C PHE A 432 3.81 -24.01 -14.03
N SER A 433 3.42 -24.96 -14.87
CA SER A 433 2.04 -25.43 -15.04
C SER A 433 2.05 -26.92 -15.29
N LEU A 434 1.09 -27.64 -14.72
CA LEU A 434 0.90 -29.06 -14.94
C LEU A 434 0.17 -29.41 -16.28
N ARG A 435 -0.24 -28.38 -17.04
CA ARG A 435 -0.89 -28.55 -18.36
C ARG A 435 0.04 -28.14 -19.50
N ASP A 436 0.06 -28.96 -20.55
CA ASP A 436 0.84 -28.73 -21.79
C ASP A 436 0.18 -27.74 -22.76
N LYS A 437 -1.07 -27.34 -22.54
CA LYS A 437 -1.81 -26.41 -23.41
C LYS A 437 -2.48 -25.28 -22.61
N VAL A 438 -2.20 -24.06 -23.03
CA VAL A 438 -2.93 -22.87 -22.58
C VAL A 438 -4.35 -22.95 -23.17
N THR A 439 -5.36 -23.09 -22.33
CA THR A 439 -6.77 -23.03 -22.77
C THR A 439 -7.20 -21.59 -22.94
N GLU A 440 -8.03 -21.29 -23.96
CA GLU A 440 -8.56 -19.94 -24.24
C GLU A 440 -9.31 -19.31 -23.04
N VAL A 441 -9.82 -20.12 -22.12
CA VAL A 441 -10.52 -19.72 -20.90
C VAL A 441 -9.57 -19.12 -19.84
N SER A 442 -8.26 -19.43 -19.90
CA SER A 442 -7.24 -18.96 -18.94
C SER A 442 -6.57 -17.64 -19.34
N GLY A 443 -7.08 -16.97 -20.34
CA GLY A 443 -6.85 -15.64 -20.92
C GLY A 443 -5.59 -14.87 -20.53
N ARG A 444 -4.39 -15.31 -20.71
CA ARG A 444 -3.04 -14.73 -20.67
C ARG A 444 -1.99 -15.58 -19.96
N GLY A 445 -2.27 -16.86 -19.64
CA GLY A 445 -1.24 -17.75 -19.05
C GLY A 445 -0.75 -17.28 -17.66
N VAL A 446 -1.61 -16.65 -16.89
CA VAL A 446 -1.29 -16.21 -15.53
C VAL A 446 -1.32 -17.43 -14.62
N GLY A 447 -0.17 -17.82 -14.07
CA GLY A 447 -0.02 -18.95 -13.15
C GLY A 447 -0.16 -18.57 -11.68
N LEU A 448 0.02 -19.55 -10.79
CA LEU A 448 0.09 -19.31 -9.34
C LEU A 448 1.29 -18.43 -8.93
N ASP A 449 2.33 -18.36 -9.76
CA ASP A 449 3.46 -17.44 -9.63
C ASP A 449 3.01 -15.96 -9.60
N ALA A 450 2.08 -15.60 -10.48
CA ALA A 450 1.54 -14.24 -10.48
C ALA A 450 0.69 -13.94 -9.23
N VAL A 451 -0.09 -14.94 -8.75
CA VAL A 451 -0.81 -14.79 -7.47
C VAL A 451 0.16 -14.55 -6.32
N GLN A 452 1.23 -15.33 -6.24
CA GLN A 452 2.25 -15.15 -5.23
C GLN A 452 2.92 -13.77 -5.33
N HIS A 453 3.22 -13.31 -6.56
CA HIS A 453 3.76 -11.97 -6.78
C HIS A 453 2.80 -10.87 -6.30
N MET A 454 1.51 -10.96 -6.64
CA MET A 454 0.50 -10.00 -6.19
C MET A 454 0.34 -9.98 -4.67
N VAL A 455 0.34 -11.16 -4.00
CA VAL A 455 0.27 -11.26 -2.54
C VAL A 455 1.52 -10.66 -1.89
N ARG A 456 2.70 -10.85 -2.48
CA ARG A 456 3.95 -10.22 -2.01
C ARG A 456 3.94 -8.70 -2.15
N GLN A 457 3.36 -8.16 -3.22
CA GLN A 457 3.18 -6.70 -3.33
C GLN A 457 2.34 -6.13 -2.19
N LEU A 458 1.47 -6.95 -1.59
CA LEU A 458 0.74 -6.65 -0.37
C LEU A 458 1.57 -6.91 0.91
N ARG A 459 2.85 -7.29 0.78
CA ARG A 459 3.71 -7.72 1.92
C ARG A 459 3.10 -8.90 2.68
N GLY A 460 2.38 -9.76 1.96
CA GLY A 460 1.71 -10.94 2.50
C GLY A 460 2.44 -12.23 2.12
N SER A 461 1.95 -13.34 2.68
CA SER A 461 2.37 -14.69 2.37
C SER A 461 1.21 -15.51 1.82
N ILE A 462 1.51 -16.52 1.01
CA ILE A 462 0.55 -17.52 0.53
C ILE A 462 1.14 -18.91 0.66
N VAL A 463 0.36 -19.81 1.24
CA VAL A 463 0.72 -21.22 1.42
C VAL A 463 -0.40 -22.09 0.86
N LEU A 464 -0.05 -23.15 0.15
CA LEU A 464 -0.97 -24.16 -0.33
C LEU A 464 -0.82 -25.43 0.51
N THR A 465 -1.92 -25.91 1.03
CA THR A 465 -2.03 -27.21 1.71
C THR A 465 -3.12 -28.03 1.04
N GLN A 466 -3.05 -29.34 1.14
CA GLN A 466 -4.10 -30.21 0.62
C GLN A 466 -4.27 -31.48 1.43
N THR A 467 -5.39 -32.15 1.23
CA THR A 467 -5.61 -33.55 1.63
C THR A 467 -5.97 -34.33 0.39
N ASN A 468 -5.16 -35.31 0.04
CA ASN A 468 -5.33 -36.07 -1.21
C ASN A 468 -6.77 -36.62 -1.35
N GLY A 469 -7.42 -36.29 -2.46
CA GLY A 469 -8.81 -36.65 -2.73
C GLY A 469 -9.86 -35.88 -1.95
N GLN A 470 -9.50 -34.97 -1.05
CA GLN A 470 -10.45 -34.18 -0.25
C GLN A 470 -10.40 -32.67 -0.56
N GLY A 471 -9.51 -32.27 -1.47
CA GLY A 471 -9.39 -30.90 -1.94
C GLY A 471 -8.12 -30.19 -1.53
N SER A 472 -8.07 -28.89 -1.82
CA SER A 472 -6.94 -28.01 -1.51
C SER A 472 -7.38 -26.80 -0.69
N CYS A 473 -6.41 -26.18 0.01
CA CYS A 473 -6.63 -24.97 0.79
C CYS A 473 -5.46 -23.99 0.57
N PHE A 474 -5.78 -22.81 0.07
CA PHE A 474 -4.88 -21.68 0.02
C PHE A 474 -5.06 -20.83 1.28
N HIS A 475 -3.98 -20.65 2.02
CA HIS A 475 -3.91 -19.81 3.19
C HIS A 475 -3.09 -18.57 2.86
N LEU A 476 -3.73 -17.39 2.91
CA LEU A 476 -3.12 -16.11 2.63
C LEU A 476 -3.10 -15.26 3.90
N GLU A 477 -1.95 -14.69 4.20
CA GLU A 477 -1.80 -13.72 5.28
C GLU A 477 -1.35 -12.39 4.68
N VAL A 478 -2.12 -11.33 4.87
CA VAL A 478 -1.78 -9.99 4.40
C VAL A 478 -1.97 -8.96 5.51
N PRO A 479 -1.15 -7.91 5.59
CA PRO A 479 -1.36 -6.86 6.59
C PRO A 479 -2.70 -6.16 6.36
N LEU A 480 -3.36 -5.76 7.44
CA LEU A 480 -4.64 -5.04 7.39
C LEU A 480 -4.53 -3.71 6.65
N THR A 481 -3.35 -3.09 6.67
CA THR A 481 -3.05 -1.83 6.01
C THR A 481 -1.62 -1.88 5.45
N LEU A 482 -1.39 -1.14 4.37
CA LEU A 482 -0.04 -0.96 3.83
C LEU A 482 0.74 0.17 4.54
N SER A 483 0.06 0.89 5.43
CA SER A 483 0.61 2.06 6.13
C SER A 483 1.46 1.72 7.33
N VAL A 484 1.45 0.46 7.80
CA VAL A 484 2.21 0.03 8.98
C VAL A 484 2.94 -1.27 8.69
N VAL A 485 4.21 -1.37 9.12
CA VAL A 485 5.05 -2.57 8.96
C VAL A 485 5.69 -2.93 10.29
N ARG A 486 5.53 -4.17 10.70
CA ARG A 486 6.33 -4.74 11.79
C ARG A 486 7.72 -5.04 11.26
N SER A 487 8.73 -4.47 11.89
CA SER A 487 10.11 -4.59 11.43
C SER A 487 11.08 -4.80 12.61
N LEU A 488 12.15 -5.49 12.33
CA LEU A 488 13.32 -5.53 13.18
C LEU A 488 14.22 -4.35 12.83
N VAL A 489 14.43 -3.45 13.77
CA VAL A 489 15.36 -2.34 13.62
C VAL A 489 16.76 -2.80 14.01
N VAL A 490 17.70 -2.53 13.10
CA VAL A 490 19.13 -2.84 13.26
C VAL A 490 19.96 -1.58 13.05
N GLU A 491 21.18 -1.61 13.53
CA GLU A 491 22.16 -0.54 13.32
C GLU A 491 23.28 -1.04 12.39
N VAL A 492 23.59 -0.25 11.39
CA VAL A 492 24.64 -0.50 10.40
C VAL A 492 25.36 0.81 10.11
N GLY A 493 26.66 0.93 10.37
CA GLY A 493 27.40 2.17 10.18
C GLY A 493 26.88 3.32 11.06
N ALA A 494 26.50 3.04 12.32
CA ALA A 494 25.84 3.98 13.25
C ALA A 494 24.47 4.51 12.77
N GLU A 495 23.86 3.92 11.75
CA GLU A 495 22.54 4.31 11.22
C GLU A 495 21.52 3.20 11.38
N ALA A 496 20.24 3.60 11.59
CA ALA A 496 19.15 2.66 11.76
C ALA A 496 18.57 2.22 10.42
N TYR A 497 18.39 0.90 10.27
CA TYR A 497 17.69 0.25 9.15
C TYR A 497 16.64 -0.69 9.70
N ALA A 498 15.58 -0.94 8.95
CA ALA A 498 14.48 -1.78 9.37
C ALA A 498 14.25 -2.92 8.37
N PHE A 499 14.35 -4.16 8.85
CA PHE A 499 14.02 -5.35 8.09
C PHE A 499 12.57 -5.76 8.40
N PRO A 500 11.66 -5.86 7.41
CA PRO A 500 10.31 -6.35 7.64
C PRO A 500 10.32 -7.77 8.22
N LEU A 501 9.58 -8.01 9.31
CA LEU A 501 9.57 -9.31 10.01
C LEU A 501 9.06 -10.45 9.12
N ALA A 502 8.22 -10.14 8.13
CA ALA A 502 7.71 -11.14 7.18
C ALA A 502 8.82 -11.87 6.38
N HIS A 503 10.00 -11.28 6.26
CA HIS A 503 11.15 -11.84 5.53
C HIS A 503 12.26 -12.33 6.46
N ILE A 504 12.09 -12.20 7.77
CA ILE A 504 13.09 -12.66 8.75
C ILE A 504 12.71 -14.07 9.20
N GLU A 505 13.61 -15.02 9.01
CA GLU A 505 13.46 -16.35 9.55
C GLU A 505 13.91 -16.41 11.02
N ARG A 506 15.07 -15.84 11.30
CA ARG A 506 15.65 -15.86 12.64
C ARG A 506 16.72 -14.78 12.82
N THR A 507 16.98 -14.42 14.07
CA THR A 507 18.17 -13.66 14.47
C THR A 507 19.12 -14.57 15.26
N LEU A 508 20.42 -14.48 14.98
CA LEU A 508 21.47 -15.31 15.57
C LEU A 508 22.62 -14.45 16.08
N GLU A 509 23.29 -14.94 17.10
CA GLU A 509 24.60 -14.45 17.52
C GLU A 509 25.62 -15.55 17.26
N LEU A 510 26.51 -15.33 16.30
CA LEU A 510 27.51 -16.30 15.89
C LEU A 510 28.89 -15.96 16.46
N PRO A 511 29.58 -16.90 17.09
CA PRO A 511 30.98 -16.72 17.39
C PRO A 511 31.79 -16.78 16.09
N PRO A 512 32.90 -16.03 15.95
CA PRO A 512 33.71 -15.97 14.74
C PRO A 512 34.17 -17.34 14.22
N GLU A 513 34.36 -18.31 15.12
CA GLU A 513 34.78 -19.67 14.80
C GLU A 513 33.67 -20.48 14.07
N ALA A 514 32.40 -20.06 14.17
CA ALA A 514 31.30 -20.70 13.49
C ALA A 514 31.19 -20.31 11.98
N ILE A 515 32.02 -19.35 11.55
CA ILE A 515 32.05 -18.90 10.16
C ILE A 515 33.09 -19.74 9.39
N VAL A 516 32.60 -20.48 8.41
CA VAL A 516 33.41 -21.36 7.56
C VAL A 516 33.57 -20.73 6.17
N GLN A 517 34.74 -20.82 5.58
CA GLN A 517 34.97 -20.42 4.19
C GLN A 517 34.74 -21.62 3.25
N ILE A 518 33.81 -21.46 2.31
CA ILE A 518 33.55 -22.43 1.26
C ILE A 518 33.66 -21.68 -0.08
N GLU A 519 34.54 -22.12 -0.98
CA GLU A 519 34.80 -21.49 -2.29
C GLU A 519 35.10 -19.99 -2.22
N GLY A 520 35.80 -19.54 -1.18
CA GLY A 520 36.14 -18.13 -0.97
C GLY A 520 35.02 -17.26 -0.40
N ARG A 521 33.88 -17.86 -0.05
CA ARG A 521 32.72 -17.18 0.51
C ARG A 521 32.51 -17.57 1.96
N GLN A 522 31.99 -16.66 2.78
CA GLN A 522 31.70 -16.92 4.18
C GLN A 522 30.33 -17.57 4.33
N HIS A 523 30.27 -18.66 5.11
CA HIS A 523 29.07 -19.42 5.40
C HIS A 523 29.02 -19.75 6.90
N PHE A 524 27.83 -20.00 7.41
CA PHE A 524 27.61 -20.58 8.74
C PHE A 524 26.62 -21.73 8.65
N TRP A 525 26.68 -22.62 9.64
CA TRP A 525 25.77 -23.76 9.69
C TRP A 525 24.44 -23.39 10.33
N HIS A 526 23.33 -23.64 9.65
CA HIS A 526 21.99 -23.37 10.14
C HIS A 526 21.01 -24.43 9.65
N GLU A 527 20.27 -25.06 10.57
CA GLU A 527 19.22 -26.07 10.28
C GLU A 527 19.60 -27.13 9.24
N GLY A 528 20.82 -27.72 9.38
CA GLY A 528 21.23 -28.81 8.50
C GLY A 528 21.84 -28.39 7.18
N ARG A 529 22.06 -27.09 6.92
CA ARG A 529 22.64 -26.56 5.67
C ARG A 529 23.63 -25.41 5.92
N HIS A 530 24.51 -25.18 4.95
CA HIS A 530 25.36 -24.00 4.92
C HIS A 530 24.59 -22.82 4.37
N VAL A 531 24.54 -21.71 5.12
CA VAL A 531 23.90 -20.45 4.73
C VAL A 531 24.97 -19.42 4.46
N GLY A 532 24.88 -18.73 3.32
CA GLY A 532 25.81 -17.66 2.96
C GLY A 532 25.70 -16.48 3.92
N LEU A 533 26.85 -15.89 4.30
CA LEU A 533 26.94 -14.76 5.21
C LEU A 533 27.49 -13.53 4.47
N VAL A 534 26.79 -12.41 4.57
CA VAL A 534 27.18 -11.13 3.94
C VAL A 534 27.08 -10.01 4.97
N ALA A 535 28.00 -9.07 4.93
CA ALA A 535 27.97 -7.93 5.84
C ALA A 535 26.97 -6.86 5.35
N ALA A 536 26.10 -6.38 6.23
CA ALA A 536 25.11 -5.33 5.91
C ALA A 536 25.78 -4.02 5.49
N ASN A 537 26.89 -3.65 6.10
CA ASN A 537 27.64 -2.45 5.73
C ASN A 537 28.12 -2.48 4.25
N GLN A 538 28.51 -3.64 3.76
CA GLN A 538 28.91 -3.82 2.37
C GLN A 538 27.73 -3.73 1.39
N LEU A 539 26.56 -4.32 1.74
CA LEU A 539 25.34 -4.24 0.95
C LEU A 539 24.82 -2.79 0.85
N LEU A 540 24.88 -2.08 1.97
CA LEU A 540 24.38 -0.72 2.07
C LEU A 540 25.46 0.35 1.80
N ASN A 541 26.62 -0.06 1.26
CA ASN A 541 27.76 0.81 0.95
C ASN A 541 28.19 1.69 2.15
N ARG A 542 28.21 1.11 3.37
CA ARG A 542 28.62 1.80 4.59
C ARG A 542 30.06 1.47 4.93
N PRO A 543 30.82 2.42 5.52
CA PRO A 543 32.13 2.09 6.04
C PRO A 543 32.02 1.04 7.16
N PRO A 544 32.95 0.09 7.25
CA PRO A 544 32.97 -0.87 8.35
C PRO A 544 33.21 -0.13 9.66
N THR A 545 32.35 -0.37 10.64
CA THR A 545 32.52 0.16 11.98
C THR A 545 33.29 -0.89 12.81
N GLU A 546 34.33 -0.45 13.52
CA GLU A 546 35.08 -1.32 14.43
C GLU A 546 34.19 -1.73 15.61
N THR A 547 33.78 -2.98 15.64
CA THR A 547 33.02 -3.54 16.76
C THR A 547 33.92 -4.53 17.51
N ASP A 548 34.27 -4.22 18.75
CA ASP A 548 34.97 -5.12 19.70
C ASP A 548 34.03 -6.21 20.26
N ALA A 549 32.91 -6.48 19.61
CA ALA A 549 31.93 -7.46 20.09
C ALA A 549 32.48 -8.90 19.95
N PRO A 550 32.31 -9.75 20.98
CA PRO A 550 32.77 -11.14 20.94
C PRO A 550 31.99 -12.00 19.94
N THR A 551 30.78 -11.59 19.56
CA THR A 551 29.88 -12.31 18.66
C THR A 551 29.42 -11.43 17.52
N ILE A 552 29.18 -12.04 16.35
CA ILE A 552 28.61 -11.37 15.16
C ILE A 552 27.10 -11.57 15.20
N LYS A 553 26.33 -10.47 15.13
CA LYS A 553 24.88 -10.50 15.09
C LYS A 553 24.42 -10.67 13.66
N VAL A 554 23.60 -11.66 13.42
CA VAL A 554 23.16 -12.05 12.08
C VAL A 554 21.63 -12.06 12.03
N VAL A 555 21.08 -11.40 11.05
CA VAL A 555 19.68 -11.49 10.66
C VAL A 555 19.59 -12.48 9.50
N VAL A 556 18.94 -13.60 9.72
CA VAL A 556 18.70 -14.60 8.68
C VAL A 556 17.44 -14.18 7.92
N ILE A 557 17.63 -13.80 6.66
CA ILE A 557 16.56 -13.38 5.77
C ILE A 557 16.25 -14.49 4.77
N ARG A 558 14.96 -14.66 4.51
CA ARG A 558 14.46 -15.63 3.53
C ARG A 558 13.57 -14.91 2.50
N GLU A 559 13.83 -15.22 1.26
CA GLU A 559 12.95 -14.87 0.15
C GLU A 559 12.96 -16.02 -0.86
N ARG A 560 11.80 -16.66 -1.08
CA ARG A 560 11.66 -17.88 -1.89
C ARG A 560 12.55 -19.02 -1.36
N ASP A 561 13.46 -19.51 -2.21
CA ASP A 561 14.44 -20.55 -1.87
C ASP A 561 15.79 -19.96 -1.42
N MET A 562 15.92 -18.62 -1.46
CA MET A 562 17.15 -17.95 -1.06
C MET A 562 17.14 -17.69 0.44
N LEU A 563 18.19 -18.13 1.10
CA LEU A 563 18.43 -17.92 2.51
C LEU A 563 19.84 -17.35 2.70
N TYR A 564 19.91 -16.18 3.30
CA TYR A 564 21.17 -15.50 3.58
C TYR A 564 21.20 -14.95 5.00
N GLY A 565 22.37 -15.01 5.63
CA GLY A 565 22.66 -14.29 6.85
C GLY A 565 23.22 -12.91 6.54
N VAL A 566 22.61 -11.88 7.07
CA VAL A 566 23.07 -10.49 6.98
C VAL A 566 23.67 -10.12 8.34
N ALA A 567 25.00 -9.91 8.37
CA ALA A 567 25.69 -9.50 9.57
C ALA A 567 25.47 -8.00 9.83
N VAL A 568 25.02 -7.66 11.05
CA VAL A 568 24.71 -6.31 11.49
C VAL A 568 25.51 -5.93 12.74
N GLU A 569 25.69 -4.65 13.00
CA GLU A 569 26.44 -4.19 14.15
C GLU A 569 25.66 -4.38 15.46
N ARG A 570 24.37 -3.99 15.45
CA ARG A 570 23.51 -4.06 16.62
C ARG A 570 22.07 -4.38 16.25
N LEU A 571 21.44 -5.25 17.03
CA LEU A 571 20.00 -5.45 16.99
C LEU A 571 19.36 -4.46 17.98
N VAL A 572 18.54 -3.54 17.49
CA VAL A 572 17.85 -2.55 18.32
C VAL A 572 16.58 -3.15 18.90
N GLY A 573 15.85 -3.92 18.08
CA GLY A 573 14.64 -4.65 18.50
C GLY A 573 13.48 -4.52 17.51
N GLU A 574 12.42 -5.24 17.80
CA GLU A 574 11.21 -5.18 17.00
C GLU A 574 10.45 -3.86 17.23
N ARG A 575 9.97 -3.26 16.15
CA ARG A 575 9.14 -2.04 16.15
C ARG A 575 8.01 -2.16 15.15
N VAL A 576 6.91 -1.49 15.47
CA VAL A 576 5.82 -1.23 14.53
C VAL A 576 6.09 0.15 13.93
N LEU A 577 6.35 0.19 12.64
CA LEU A 577 6.77 1.40 11.93
C LEU A 577 5.64 1.90 11.03
N VAL A 578 5.34 3.19 11.10
CA VAL A 578 4.46 3.86 10.13
C VAL A 578 5.24 4.10 8.86
N VAL A 579 4.80 3.49 7.79
CA VAL A 579 5.46 3.56 6.49
C VAL A 579 5.21 4.91 5.85
N MET A 580 6.27 5.60 5.52
CA MET A 580 6.27 6.80 4.70
C MET A 580 6.81 6.40 3.32
N PRO A 581 5.96 6.38 2.29
CA PRO A 581 6.42 6.05 0.95
C PRO A 581 7.50 7.04 0.51
N LEU A 582 8.49 6.55 -0.21
CA LEU A 582 9.42 7.42 -0.91
C LEU A 582 8.65 8.19 -1.98
N ASP A 583 9.05 9.43 -2.25
CA ASP A 583 8.41 10.21 -3.32
C ASP A 583 8.52 9.44 -4.65
N ALA A 584 7.39 9.27 -5.35
CA ALA A 584 7.33 8.52 -6.60
C ALA A 584 8.30 9.06 -7.68
N ARG A 585 8.68 10.34 -7.56
CA ARG A 585 9.62 11.01 -8.45
C ARG A 585 11.08 10.58 -8.26
N LEU A 586 11.43 9.98 -7.13
CA LEU A 586 12.74 9.41 -6.87
C LEU A 586 13.00 8.12 -7.67
N GLY A 587 11.93 7.56 -8.26
CA GLY A 587 12.01 6.25 -8.88
C GLY A 587 12.28 5.15 -7.86
N LYS A 588 12.86 4.05 -8.32
CA LYS A 588 13.23 2.92 -7.46
C LYS A 588 14.59 3.19 -6.82
N VAL A 589 14.62 3.29 -5.49
CA VAL A 589 15.87 3.34 -4.71
C VAL A 589 16.34 1.93 -4.44
N GLN A 590 17.61 1.64 -4.72
CA GLN A 590 18.18 0.31 -4.55
C GLN A 590 18.13 -0.11 -3.07
N ASP A 591 17.71 -1.36 -2.81
CA ASP A 591 17.64 -2.01 -1.51
C ASP A 591 16.71 -1.34 -0.48
N ILE A 592 16.00 -0.25 -0.85
CA ILE A 592 15.11 0.51 0.05
C ILE A 592 13.69 0.54 -0.51
N SER A 593 12.73 0.17 0.32
CA SER A 593 11.30 0.19 -0.06
C SER A 593 10.58 1.48 0.38
N SER A 594 10.94 2.03 1.53
CA SER A 594 10.24 3.17 2.16
C SER A 594 11.04 3.70 3.35
N GLY A 595 10.58 4.82 3.93
CA GLY A 595 11.09 5.35 5.19
C GLY A 595 10.10 5.17 6.33
N ALA A 596 10.56 5.34 7.56
CA ALA A 596 9.74 5.47 8.75
C ALA A 596 10.48 6.31 9.79
N LEU A 597 9.79 6.65 10.89
CA LEU A 597 10.38 7.36 12.02
C LEU A 597 10.36 6.46 13.26
N LEU A 598 11.45 6.50 14.00
CA LEU A 598 11.56 5.85 15.29
C LEU A 598 10.99 6.76 16.40
N ASP A 599 10.81 6.18 17.59
CA ASP A 599 10.28 6.87 18.76
C ASP A 599 11.08 8.10 19.20
N ASP A 600 12.37 8.14 18.87
CA ASP A 600 13.26 9.27 19.16
C ASP A 600 13.26 10.35 18.08
N GLY A 601 12.44 10.17 17.03
CA GLY A 601 12.36 11.08 15.87
C GLY A 601 13.45 10.85 14.83
N SER A 602 14.34 9.87 15.00
CA SER A 602 15.31 9.50 13.99
C SER A 602 14.64 8.77 12.82
N VAL A 603 15.15 9.01 11.63
CA VAL A 603 14.65 8.35 10.40
C VAL A 603 15.25 6.95 10.29
N VAL A 604 14.42 5.98 9.99
CA VAL A 604 14.82 4.62 9.65
C VAL A 604 14.40 4.30 8.22
N LEU A 605 15.28 3.73 7.42
CA LEU A 605 14.95 3.25 6.09
C LEU A 605 14.55 1.78 6.16
N ILE A 606 13.42 1.46 5.52
CA ILE A 606 12.88 0.10 5.45
C ILE A 606 13.48 -0.60 4.24
N ILE A 607 14.13 -1.72 4.50
CA ILE A 607 14.82 -2.52 3.49
C ILE A 607 13.80 -3.22 2.56
N ASP A 608 14.10 -3.21 1.27
CA ASP A 608 13.50 -4.10 0.28
C ASP A 608 14.31 -5.40 0.23
N VAL A 609 13.81 -6.44 0.88
CA VAL A 609 14.56 -7.70 1.04
C VAL A 609 14.77 -8.42 -0.29
N GLU A 610 13.80 -8.34 -1.21
CA GLU A 610 13.94 -8.95 -2.55
C GLU A 610 15.04 -8.27 -3.37
N ASP A 611 15.10 -6.95 -3.29
CA ASP A 611 16.14 -6.16 -3.97
C ASP A 611 17.51 -6.37 -3.33
N LEU A 612 17.56 -6.40 -2.00
CA LEU A 612 18.78 -6.67 -1.24
C LEU A 612 19.37 -8.05 -1.60
N LEU A 613 18.57 -9.08 -1.73
CA LEU A 613 19.04 -10.41 -2.13
C LEU A 613 19.56 -10.43 -3.57
N ARG A 614 18.96 -9.68 -4.49
CA ARG A 614 19.51 -9.48 -5.85
C ARG A 614 20.86 -8.77 -5.81
N SER A 615 21.01 -7.80 -4.91
CA SER A 615 22.30 -7.12 -4.66
C SER A 615 23.35 -8.09 -4.13
N VAL A 616 22.99 -9.02 -3.24
CA VAL A 616 23.86 -10.11 -2.77
C VAL A 616 24.34 -10.96 -3.94
N GLU A 617 23.44 -11.43 -4.81
CA GLU A 617 23.80 -12.24 -5.98
C GLU A 617 24.74 -11.49 -6.95
N LYS A 618 24.48 -10.21 -7.17
CA LYS A 618 25.34 -9.36 -7.99
C LYS A 618 26.73 -9.22 -7.38
N LEU A 619 26.85 -9.02 -6.08
CA LEU A 619 28.15 -8.97 -5.39
C LEU A 619 28.89 -10.31 -5.45
N LEU A 620 28.15 -11.42 -5.33
CA LEU A 620 28.69 -12.77 -5.44
C LEU A 620 29.24 -13.04 -6.85
N SER A 621 28.53 -12.62 -7.89
CA SER A 621 28.95 -12.83 -9.29
C SER A 621 30.14 -11.96 -9.68
N THR A 622 30.31 -10.78 -9.06
CA THR A 622 31.42 -9.86 -9.36
C THR A 622 32.68 -10.12 -8.53
N GLY A 623 32.66 -11.06 -7.58
CA GLY A 623 33.81 -11.41 -6.71
C GLY A 623 34.26 -10.30 -5.75
N ARG A 624 33.41 -9.31 -5.48
CA ARG A 624 33.73 -8.13 -4.66
C ARG A 624 33.34 -8.24 -3.19
N LEU A 625 33.02 -9.45 -2.72
CA LEU A 625 32.67 -9.65 -1.29
C LEU A 625 33.92 -9.49 -0.41
N GLU A 626 33.89 -8.49 0.43
CA GLU A 626 34.90 -8.30 1.49
C GLU A 626 34.64 -9.26 2.64
N ARG A 627 35.72 -9.72 3.29
CA ARG A 627 35.63 -10.58 4.46
C ARG A 627 35.17 -9.78 5.68
N ILE A 628 34.29 -10.37 6.48
CA ILE A 628 33.98 -9.88 7.81
C ILE A 628 35.20 -10.22 8.67
N GLU A 629 36.15 -9.29 8.79
CA GLU A 629 37.38 -9.43 9.59
C GLU A 629 37.30 -8.51 10.82
N ARG A 630 37.91 -8.95 11.93
CA ARG A 630 38.29 -8.03 13.01
C ARG A 630 39.42 -7.13 12.53
N GLY A 631 39.05 -5.93 12.08
CA GLY A 631 40.00 -5.04 11.45
C GLY A 631 40.77 -4.18 12.44
N HIS A 632 42.03 -4.45 12.64
CA HIS A 632 43.02 -3.43 12.94
C HIS A 632 43.51 -2.86 11.59
N ARG A 633 42.85 -1.85 11.07
CA ARG A 633 43.43 -0.97 10.04
C ARG A 633 43.74 0.38 10.68
N ASN A 634 45.03 0.66 10.86
CA ASN A 634 45.53 2.01 11.10
C ASN A 634 45.06 2.92 9.96
N THR A 635 43.96 3.59 10.13
CA THR A 635 43.57 4.71 9.27
C THR A 635 44.05 6.00 9.89
N ARG A 636 45.04 6.63 9.24
CA ARG A 636 45.27 8.07 9.39
C ARG A 636 43.94 8.77 9.16
N GLU A 637 43.54 9.67 10.05
CA GLU A 637 42.40 10.58 9.87
C GLU A 637 42.61 11.37 8.58
N ALA A 638 42.04 10.92 7.48
CA ALA A 638 41.88 11.72 6.28
C ALA A 638 40.74 12.70 6.56
N VAL A 639 40.99 13.99 6.35
CA VAL A 639 39.97 15.05 6.43
C VAL A 639 38.86 14.71 5.43
N ARG A 640 37.65 14.42 5.92
CA ARG A 640 36.51 14.11 5.09
C ARG A 640 35.88 15.41 4.58
N LYS A 641 35.49 15.44 3.32
CA LYS A 641 34.77 16.59 2.73
C LYS A 641 33.36 16.67 3.31
N ARG A 642 32.92 17.90 3.62
CA ARG A 642 31.64 18.20 4.26
C ARG A 642 30.64 18.75 3.26
N ILE A 643 29.45 18.18 3.20
CA ILE A 643 28.35 18.56 2.30
C ILE A 643 27.14 19.01 3.13
N LEU A 644 26.56 20.15 2.76
CA LEU A 644 25.27 20.59 3.31
C LEU A 644 24.15 20.24 2.32
N VAL A 645 23.15 19.51 2.79
CA VAL A 645 21.93 19.16 2.04
C VAL A 645 20.74 19.94 2.60
N VAL A 646 20.08 20.71 1.73
CA VAL A 646 18.92 21.55 2.06
C VAL A 646 17.73 21.11 1.23
N ASP A 647 16.72 20.54 1.89
CA ASP A 647 15.51 20.03 1.23
C ASP A 647 14.37 20.03 2.25
N ASP A 648 13.17 20.47 1.88
CA ASP A 648 12.02 20.52 2.79
C ASP A 648 11.41 19.15 3.03
N SER A 649 11.55 18.23 2.06
CA SER A 649 11.12 16.85 2.21
C SER A 649 12.05 16.05 3.11
N LEU A 650 11.57 15.65 4.27
CA LEU A 650 12.32 14.82 5.22
C LEU A 650 12.88 13.55 4.56
N THR A 651 12.09 12.89 3.73
CA THR A 651 12.46 11.63 3.08
C THR A 651 13.57 11.83 2.04
N VAL A 652 13.47 12.88 1.23
CA VAL A 652 14.48 13.20 0.20
C VAL A 652 15.78 13.64 0.86
N ARG A 653 15.71 14.49 1.85
CA ARG A 653 16.85 14.98 2.61
C ARG A 653 17.65 13.85 3.26
N GLU A 654 16.94 12.92 3.92
CA GLU A 654 17.59 11.79 4.57
C GLU A 654 18.14 10.76 3.59
N LEU A 655 17.47 10.58 2.44
CA LEU A 655 17.99 9.73 1.39
C LEU A 655 19.31 10.30 0.83
N GLN A 656 19.34 11.60 0.48
CA GLN A 656 20.55 12.27 0.01
C GLN A 656 21.67 12.17 1.06
N ARG A 657 21.34 12.46 2.31
CA ARG A 657 22.29 12.35 3.43
C ARG A 657 22.89 10.93 3.49
N LYS A 658 22.05 9.90 3.42
CA LYS A 658 22.51 8.51 3.48
C LYS A 658 23.34 8.10 2.27
N LEU A 659 22.92 8.46 1.06
CA LEU A 659 23.68 8.16 -0.17
C LEU A 659 25.07 8.78 -0.14
N LEU A 660 25.18 10.04 0.25
CA LEU A 660 26.46 10.76 0.32
C LEU A 660 27.34 10.27 1.47
N SER A 661 26.76 10.04 2.64
CA SER A 661 27.48 9.46 3.78
C SER A 661 28.01 8.07 3.49
N ASN A 662 27.28 7.26 2.72
CA ASN A 662 27.71 5.92 2.29
C ASN A 662 28.98 5.97 1.41
N ARG A 663 29.19 7.07 0.70
CA ARG A 663 30.42 7.31 -0.09
C ARG A 663 31.55 7.96 0.71
N GLY A 664 31.35 8.16 2.02
CA GLY A 664 32.38 8.64 2.95
C GLY A 664 32.39 10.14 3.16
N TYR A 665 31.46 10.91 2.60
CA TYR A 665 31.31 12.34 2.88
C TYR A 665 30.69 12.56 4.27
N GLU A 666 31.06 13.65 4.93
CA GLU A 666 30.37 14.14 6.13
C GLU A 666 29.21 15.03 5.68
N VAL A 667 27.97 14.69 6.08
CA VAL A 667 26.78 15.36 5.56
C VAL A 667 25.99 16.01 6.69
N ALA A 668 25.83 17.33 6.64
CA ALA A 668 24.89 18.11 7.44
C ALA A 668 23.61 18.32 6.63
N VAL A 669 22.49 18.51 7.34
CA VAL A 669 21.17 18.68 6.73
C VAL A 669 20.46 19.92 7.26
N ALA A 670 19.69 20.61 6.40
CA ALA A 670 18.85 21.73 6.75
C ALA A 670 17.45 21.57 6.15
N VAL A 671 16.43 22.09 6.81
CA VAL A 671 15.01 21.86 6.46
C VAL A 671 14.45 22.85 5.45
N ASP A 672 15.13 23.98 5.22
CA ASP A 672 14.79 25.00 4.22
C ASP A 672 15.97 25.95 3.99
N GLY A 673 15.80 26.89 3.06
CA GLY A 673 16.86 27.84 2.70
C GLY A 673 17.32 28.72 3.85
N MET A 674 16.46 29.10 4.78
CA MET A 674 16.84 29.93 5.95
C MET A 674 17.71 29.13 6.92
N ASP A 675 17.35 27.89 7.19
CA ASP A 675 18.13 26.97 8.03
C ASP A 675 19.49 26.66 7.37
N GLY A 676 19.49 26.40 6.06
CA GLY A 676 20.69 26.22 5.25
C GLY A 676 21.60 27.44 5.29
N TRP A 677 21.05 28.64 5.17
CA TRP A 677 21.82 29.88 5.28
C TRP A 677 22.49 30.06 6.65
N ASN A 678 21.77 29.72 7.71
CA ASN A 678 22.32 29.77 9.08
C ASN A 678 23.45 28.77 9.28
N ALA A 679 23.31 27.55 8.76
CA ALA A 679 24.34 26.52 8.79
C ALA A 679 25.62 26.96 8.03
N LEU A 680 25.50 27.52 6.81
CA LEU A 680 26.61 28.01 5.99
C LEU A 680 27.38 29.17 6.66
N ARG A 681 26.73 29.95 7.50
CA ARG A 681 27.38 31.02 8.24
C ARG A 681 28.12 30.52 9.49
N GLY A 682 27.69 29.41 10.06
CA GLY A 682 28.23 28.83 11.30
C GLY A 682 29.37 27.86 11.08
N GLU A 683 29.36 27.15 9.95
CA GLU A 683 30.29 26.05 9.68
C GLU A 683 30.80 26.11 8.24
N ASP A 684 31.95 25.47 7.99
CA ASP A 684 32.54 25.40 6.66
C ASP A 684 32.09 24.09 5.96
N PHE A 685 31.75 24.21 4.66
CA PHE A 685 31.33 23.14 3.80
C PHE A 685 32.10 23.15 2.47
N ASP A 686 32.23 21.99 1.84
CA ASP A 686 32.88 21.83 0.54
C ASP A 686 31.85 21.86 -0.60
N LEU A 687 30.57 21.58 -0.34
CA LEU A 687 29.49 21.60 -1.31
C LEU A 687 28.15 21.92 -0.62
N LEU A 688 27.33 22.70 -1.30
CA LEU A 688 25.90 22.88 -1.01
C LEU A 688 25.07 22.12 -2.03
N ILE A 689 24.13 21.27 -1.55
CA ILE A 689 23.07 20.66 -2.37
C ILE A 689 21.73 21.23 -1.87
N THR A 690 20.96 21.86 -2.75
CA THR A 690 19.70 22.51 -2.37
C THR A 690 18.56 22.17 -3.31
N ASP A 691 17.35 21.96 -2.76
CA ASP A 691 16.11 22.00 -3.55
C ASP A 691 15.75 23.43 -3.92
N ILE A 692 14.90 23.61 -4.93
CA ILE A 692 14.37 24.93 -5.34
C ILE A 692 13.15 25.29 -4.50
N ASP A 693 12.14 24.41 -4.49
CA ASP A 693 10.82 24.74 -3.94
C ASP A 693 10.75 24.43 -2.43
N MET A 694 11.19 25.36 -1.61
CA MET A 694 11.20 25.22 -0.16
C MET A 694 10.45 26.39 0.52
N PRO A 695 9.82 26.16 1.69
CA PRO A 695 9.17 27.21 2.45
C PRO A 695 10.19 28.22 3.04
N ARG A 696 9.73 29.41 3.40
CA ARG A 696 10.47 30.52 4.04
C ARG A 696 11.54 31.17 3.16
N MET A 697 12.41 30.40 2.55
CA MET A 697 13.43 30.82 1.61
C MET A 697 13.61 29.72 0.58
N ASP A 698 13.42 30.03 -0.68
CA ASP A 698 13.62 29.08 -1.78
C ASP A 698 15.11 28.86 -2.09
N GLY A 699 15.42 27.77 -2.84
CA GLY A 699 16.81 27.44 -3.16
C GLY A 699 17.49 28.47 -4.07
N ILE A 700 16.74 29.15 -4.93
CA ILE A 700 17.26 30.21 -5.82
C ILE A 700 17.68 31.43 -5.01
N GLU A 701 16.86 31.81 -4.02
CA GLU A 701 17.16 32.89 -3.08
C GLU A 701 18.41 32.55 -2.24
N LEU A 702 18.49 31.31 -1.74
CA LEU A 702 19.66 30.81 -0.99
C LEU A 702 20.94 30.92 -1.81
N VAL A 703 20.94 30.43 -3.06
CA VAL A 703 22.10 30.50 -3.97
C VAL A 703 22.48 31.96 -4.27
N THR A 704 21.48 32.81 -4.50
CA THR A 704 21.70 34.24 -4.77
C THR A 704 22.36 34.94 -3.59
N LEU A 705 21.93 34.64 -2.35
CA LEU A 705 22.54 35.17 -1.13
C LEU A 705 23.96 34.67 -0.95
N LEU A 706 24.19 33.39 -1.18
CA LEU A 706 25.52 32.76 -1.10
C LEU A 706 26.50 33.41 -2.08
N ARG A 707 26.12 33.71 -3.30
CA ARG A 707 26.99 34.34 -4.32
C ARG A 707 27.29 35.81 -4.00
N ARG A 708 26.52 36.47 -3.15
CA ARG A 708 26.74 37.83 -2.65
C ARG A 708 27.65 37.88 -1.43
N ASP A 709 27.83 36.80 -0.71
CA ASP A 709 28.69 36.73 0.46
C ASP A 709 30.14 36.46 0.05
N SER A 710 31.05 37.33 0.48
CA SER A 710 32.46 37.29 0.09
C SER A 710 33.20 36.02 0.54
N ARG A 711 32.73 35.36 1.61
CA ARG A 711 33.33 34.10 2.12
C ARG A 711 32.80 32.88 1.38
N LEU A 712 31.53 32.93 0.99
CA LEU A 712 30.82 31.76 0.47
C LEU A 712 30.69 31.75 -1.06
N GLN A 713 30.99 32.85 -1.75
CA GLN A 713 30.77 33.01 -3.18
C GLN A 713 31.48 31.94 -4.07
N SER A 714 32.54 31.32 -3.57
CA SER A 714 33.27 30.24 -4.26
C SER A 714 32.84 28.83 -3.88
N LEU A 715 31.88 28.68 -2.95
CA LEU A 715 31.39 27.37 -2.57
C LEU A 715 30.65 26.72 -3.74
N PRO A 716 31.03 25.50 -4.17
CA PRO A 716 30.26 24.77 -5.17
C PRO A 716 28.81 24.56 -4.74
N VAL A 717 27.87 24.75 -5.66
CA VAL A 717 26.44 24.61 -5.43
C VAL A 717 25.81 23.72 -6.46
N MET A 718 25.14 22.66 -5.99
CA MET A 718 24.29 21.81 -6.81
C MET A 718 22.82 22.08 -6.48
N VAL A 719 22.03 22.37 -7.50
CA VAL A 719 20.57 22.45 -7.37
C VAL A 719 19.97 21.11 -7.78
N VAL A 720 19.10 20.58 -6.93
CA VAL A 720 18.39 19.31 -7.17
C VAL A 720 16.90 19.60 -7.13
N SER A 721 16.20 19.52 -8.27
CA SER A 721 14.79 19.91 -8.37
C SER A 721 13.94 18.92 -9.12
N TYR A 722 12.64 18.91 -8.81
CA TYR A 722 11.65 18.15 -9.57
C TYR A 722 11.30 18.76 -10.93
N LYS A 723 11.65 20.02 -11.14
CA LYS A 723 11.35 20.74 -12.39
C LYS A 723 12.40 20.42 -13.44
N ASP A 724 12.03 19.66 -14.46
CA ASP A 724 12.89 19.26 -15.59
C ASP A 724 12.71 20.17 -16.82
N ARG A 725 12.15 21.38 -16.62
CA ARG A 725 11.97 22.34 -17.70
C ARG A 725 13.26 23.14 -17.92
N GLU A 726 13.59 23.38 -19.18
CA GLU A 726 14.76 24.17 -19.56
C GLU A 726 14.79 25.58 -18.92
N GLU A 727 13.62 26.15 -18.66
CA GLU A 727 13.49 27.46 -17.99
C GLU A 727 13.91 27.39 -16.51
N ASP A 728 13.55 26.34 -15.78
CA ASP A 728 13.90 26.16 -14.36
C ASP A 728 15.39 25.86 -14.21
N ARG A 729 15.94 25.07 -15.14
CA ARG A 729 17.39 24.83 -15.23
C ARG A 729 18.18 26.11 -15.46
N ARG A 730 17.74 26.96 -16.40
CA ARG A 730 18.35 28.26 -16.65
C ARG A 730 18.29 29.18 -15.42
N ARG A 731 17.15 29.24 -14.76
CA ARG A 731 17.00 30.05 -13.54
C ARG A 731 17.97 29.62 -12.43
N GLY A 732 18.15 28.30 -12.22
CA GLY A 732 19.13 27.78 -11.25
C GLY A 732 20.56 28.16 -11.60
N LEU A 733 20.96 27.99 -12.84
CA LEU A 733 22.29 28.35 -13.34
C LEU A 733 22.53 29.86 -13.35
N ASP A 734 21.54 30.65 -13.75
CA ASP A 734 21.62 32.14 -13.74
C ASP A 734 21.70 32.70 -12.32
N ALA A 735 21.15 32.00 -11.31
CA ALA A 735 21.33 32.35 -9.90
C ALA A 735 22.74 32.06 -9.38
N GLY A 736 23.54 31.30 -10.12
CA GLY A 736 24.93 30.98 -9.81
C GLY A 736 25.16 29.55 -9.30
N ALA A 737 24.24 28.62 -9.56
CA ALA A 737 24.51 27.19 -9.30
C ALA A 737 25.54 26.63 -10.29
N ASP A 738 26.44 25.77 -9.80
CA ASP A 738 27.49 25.15 -10.62
C ASP A 738 26.99 23.88 -11.32
N TYR A 739 25.95 23.24 -10.74
CA TYR A 739 25.34 22.04 -11.31
C TYR A 739 23.83 22.02 -11.06
N TYR A 740 23.09 21.43 -12.00
CA TYR A 740 21.64 21.23 -11.87
C TYR A 740 21.28 19.79 -12.17
N LEU A 741 20.66 19.12 -11.21
CA LEU A 741 20.24 17.74 -11.30
C LEU A 741 18.71 17.65 -11.17
N ALA A 742 18.05 17.03 -12.16
CA ALA A 742 16.62 16.74 -12.06
C ALA A 742 16.39 15.55 -11.13
N LYS A 743 15.49 15.68 -10.15
CA LYS A 743 15.13 14.58 -9.22
C LYS A 743 14.54 13.35 -9.95
N ALA A 744 14.01 13.50 -11.16
CA ALA A 744 13.58 12.39 -12.01
C ALA A 744 14.76 11.52 -12.52
N SER A 745 15.96 12.08 -12.57
CA SER A 745 17.22 11.39 -12.94
C SER A 745 18.01 10.90 -11.72
N PHE A 746 17.35 10.84 -10.55
CA PHE A 746 17.95 10.48 -9.27
C PHE A 746 18.20 8.96 -9.19
N HIS A 747 19.09 8.48 -10.07
CA HIS A 747 19.72 7.17 -9.86
C HIS A 747 20.91 7.39 -8.95
N ASP A 748 21.18 6.47 -8.03
CA ASP A 748 22.25 6.58 -7.03
C ASP A 748 23.59 7.02 -7.63
N ASP A 749 23.88 6.59 -8.85
CA ASP A 749 25.11 6.94 -9.56
C ASP A 749 25.12 8.40 -10.06
N ALA A 750 24.00 8.97 -10.53
CA ALA A 750 23.97 10.31 -11.12
C ALA A 750 24.25 11.43 -10.09
N LEU A 751 23.68 11.34 -8.87
CA LEU A 751 23.97 12.27 -7.80
C LEU A 751 25.44 12.16 -7.37
N LEU A 752 25.91 10.94 -7.21
CA LEU A 752 27.26 10.66 -6.73
C LEU A 752 28.32 11.08 -7.77
N ASP A 753 28.07 10.83 -9.05
CA ASP A 753 28.95 11.25 -10.14
C ASP A 753 29.05 12.78 -10.22
N ALA A 754 27.93 13.49 -10.09
CA ALA A 754 27.90 14.94 -10.06
C ALA A 754 28.64 15.52 -8.85
N VAL A 755 28.53 14.91 -7.67
CA VAL A 755 29.28 15.32 -6.47
C VAL A 755 30.78 15.09 -6.66
N VAL A 756 31.17 13.95 -7.25
CA VAL A 756 32.58 13.66 -7.54
C VAL A 756 33.16 14.64 -8.59
N GLU A 757 32.34 15.04 -9.58
CA GLU A 757 32.72 16.04 -10.57
C GLU A 757 32.97 17.41 -9.91
N LEU A 758 32.11 17.82 -8.98
CA LEU A 758 32.19 19.15 -8.33
C LEU A 758 33.30 19.25 -7.28
N ILE A 759 33.41 18.25 -6.42
CA ILE A 759 34.32 18.31 -5.27
C ILE A 759 35.34 17.16 -5.20
N GLY A 760 35.28 16.19 -6.13
CA GLY A 760 36.14 15.01 -6.09
C GLY A 760 35.73 13.98 -5.04
N GLY A 761 36.48 12.88 -4.89
CA GLY A 761 36.17 11.83 -3.92
C GLY A 761 36.18 12.33 -2.48
N ALA A 762 35.50 11.58 -1.59
CA ALA A 762 35.27 11.94 -0.19
C ALA A 762 36.56 12.11 0.65
N GLN A 763 37.64 11.47 0.24
CA GLN A 763 38.98 11.63 0.82
C GLN A 763 39.80 12.50 -0.13
N GLY A 764 40.27 13.64 0.35
CA GLY A 764 41.11 14.57 -0.38
C GLY A 764 42.54 14.07 -0.61
#